data_aaab2a39b560ffb40f547587600260f7
#
_entry.id   aaab2a39b560ffb40f547587600260f7
#
_cell.length_a   1.000
_cell.length_b   1.000
_cell.length_c   1.000
_cell.angle_alpha   90.00
_cell.angle_beta   90.00
_cell.angle_gamma   90.00
#
_symmetry.space_group_name_H-M   'P 1'
#
loop_
_entity.id
_entity.type
_entity.pdbx_description
1 polymer ?
#
loop_
_entity_poly.entity_id
_entity_poly.type
_entity_poly.pdbx_seq_one_letter_code
_entity_poly.pdbx_strand_id
1 'polypeptide(L)'
;TKNVWWGTAITAGGLLIYMLIRKKNLSESAVMATVIVCGFMLLDKIPFLASLFPGPIRRLIDRKAIWENAWNNEVFGGDQVANGIWAMSSGGISGQGAGEGFAKTIPEAHTDMILPSFGEEFGWAGIICIFILFLIYLHRSIVIGRQTGAPFLFYLCAGIGIATFVQFLLIAGGSTGALPLTGVALPFMSYGGSSLFCNMLAAGFLLSASHLKGSPAQMKFISRQDKNLLPALLAACAGIILLGVNVSKYILHNKEWVVEPALVADRNGERMFSYNPRINILMNRLAAGNLLDRQGKLLATSNRDLLLQQKDSLLTLGISKESLESFAYKRADRYYPFAEQMFFWTGDANTGIFNGGSNGYFAEYAHGAELRGFETPTAKFQVSATRFRENRFLPETTTEMTVNKRDYRALSSLLLAGINSPEVRAFKKRNRDVQLTMDAALQTSIQKSIQGDDSANTKRTSVVIMEDNTGDVLASAAWPLPAIDNWDLLTLSENDLNKLPGWNVNTDIGFTHATQPGSTAKLVTALAAFNKLGEAAARKVIVVHPQDLIRIKGDEPDEAGNIMMERAIVRSNNSFFIRLANEEQLQEEMGEVYLQTGMFLHGVGGYYYEAERNNTGQQDKWKELWRKTEFASIKRYDRNNIRRTRARGVSGMAWGQGELVATPASIARLAAGIANNGKMPENRYVMDINGVPAALKKGVDIAKSPKYAALLTDYMRKQSAPKINRLHILVAGKTGTPERIFKGESINDGWYVFFAPKPAGTGHIVVCVRIENAKGSSEAVKLAGKHVIPILLQRGYIKGFEGPNKLKIKN
;
A
#
# COMPACT_ATOMS: atom_id res chain seq x y z
N THR A 1 12.94 -26.39 -5.54
CA THR A 1 11.89 -26.93 -6.47
C THR A 1 12.45 -27.86 -7.53
N LYS A 2 13.58 -27.57 -8.17
CA LYS A 2 14.23 -28.51 -9.13
C LYS A 2 14.57 -29.88 -8.53
N ASN A 3 14.87 -29.96 -7.24
CA ASN A 3 15.25 -31.19 -6.55
C ASN A 3 14.07 -32.16 -6.32
N VAL A 4 12.84 -31.70 -6.24
CA VAL A 4 11.65 -32.55 -6.08
C VAL A 4 11.33 -33.31 -7.37
N TRP A 5 11.52 -32.66 -8.54
CA TRP A 5 11.36 -33.28 -9.86
C TRP A 5 12.35 -34.47 -10.05
N TRP A 6 13.58 -34.28 -9.66
CA TRP A 6 14.58 -35.33 -9.74
C TRP A 6 14.31 -36.46 -8.74
N GLY A 7 13.84 -36.14 -7.52
CA GLY A 7 13.48 -37.15 -6.52
C GLY A 7 12.31 -38.03 -6.96
N THR A 8 11.24 -37.45 -7.52
CA THR A 8 10.08 -38.20 -8.05
C THR A 8 10.43 -38.99 -9.32
N ALA A 9 11.21 -38.41 -10.21
CA ALA A 9 11.67 -39.10 -11.41
C ALA A 9 12.62 -40.27 -11.07
N ILE A 10 13.53 -40.11 -10.09
CA ILE A 10 14.45 -41.16 -9.63
C ILE A 10 13.70 -42.26 -8.88
N THR A 11 12.71 -41.93 -8.02
CA THR A 11 11.88 -42.94 -7.33
C THR A 11 10.97 -43.72 -8.29
N ALA A 12 10.32 -43.05 -9.23
CA ALA A 12 9.50 -43.68 -10.25
C ALA A 12 10.35 -44.53 -11.20
N GLY A 13 11.50 -44.00 -11.65
CA GLY A 13 12.45 -44.75 -12.47
C GLY A 13 13.08 -45.90 -11.72
N GLY A 14 13.43 -45.75 -10.45
CA GLY A 14 14.01 -46.83 -9.60
C GLY A 14 13.01 -47.95 -9.33
N LEU A 15 11.71 -47.60 -9.14
CA LEU A 15 10.63 -48.58 -9.02
C LEU A 15 10.40 -49.34 -10.34
N LEU A 16 10.46 -48.64 -11.46
CA LEU A 16 10.35 -49.24 -12.80
C LEU A 16 11.51 -50.19 -13.10
N ILE A 17 12.75 -49.81 -12.80
CA ILE A 17 13.95 -50.61 -12.95
C ILE A 17 13.90 -51.82 -12.03
N TYR A 18 13.47 -51.63 -10.76
CA TYR A 18 13.33 -52.75 -9.80
C TYR A 18 12.31 -53.79 -10.28
N MET A 19 11.20 -53.36 -10.87
CA MET A 19 10.17 -54.23 -11.39
C MET A 19 10.60 -54.97 -12.66
N LEU A 20 11.40 -54.31 -13.54
CA LEU A 20 11.98 -54.92 -14.75
C LEU A 20 13.05 -55.97 -14.39
N ILE A 21 13.87 -55.73 -13.38
CA ILE A 21 14.93 -56.66 -12.95
C ILE A 21 14.35 -57.94 -12.35
N ARG A 22 13.18 -57.87 -11.66
CA ARG A 22 12.61 -59.02 -10.98
C ARG A 22 11.82 -59.99 -11.88
N LYS A 23 11.70 -59.74 -13.19
CA LYS A 23 10.96 -60.58 -14.15
C LYS A 23 9.56 -61.03 -13.67
N LYS A 24 8.93 -60.32 -12.74
CA LYS A 24 7.53 -60.49 -12.37
C LYS A 24 6.69 -59.60 -13.30
N ASN A 25 5.59 -60.14 -13.83
CA ASN A 25 4.63 -59.32 -14.57
C ASN A 25 4.35 -58.03 -13.79
N LEU A 26 4.66 -56.88 -14.41
CA LEU A 26 4.27 -55.58 -13.83
C LEU A 26 2.78 -55.69 -13.53
N SER A 27 2.39 -55.60 -12.28
CA SER A 27 0.99 -55.61 -11.95
C SER A 27 0.34 -54.39 -12.68
N GLU A 28 -0.81 -54.62 -13.32
CA GLU A 28 -1.57 -53.57 -14.02
C GLU A 28 -1.74 -52.32 -13.18
N SER A 29 -1.82 -52.49 -11.85
CA SER A 29 -1.89 -51.42 -10.87
C SER A 29 -0.63 -50.51 -10.81
N ALA A 30 0.58 -51.12 -11.01
CA ALA A 30 1.81 -50.31 -11.00
C ALA A 30 1.99 -49.51 -12.30
N VAL A 31 1.58 -50.10 -13.43
CA VAL A 31 1.57 -49.41 -14.73
C VAL A 31 0.55 -48.25 -14.64
N MET A 32 -0.64 -48.50 -14.09
CA MET A 32 -1.67 -47.50 -13.93
C MET A 32 -1.25 -46.34 -13.01
N ALA A 33 -0.61 -46.66 -11.89
CA ALA A 33 -0.06 -45.64 -10.98
C ALA A 33 1.01 -44.77 -11.68
N THR A 34 1.90 -45.41 -12.47
CA THR A 34 2.93 -44.65 -13.23
C THR A 34 2.29 -43.77 -14.29
N VAL A 35 1.29 -44.26 -15.01
CA VAL A 35 0.54 -43.47 -16.03
C VAL A 35 -0.20 -42.29 -15.36
N ILE A 36 -0.82 -42.48 -14.20
CA ILE A 36 -1.51 -41.41 -13.45
C ILE A 36 -0.50 -40.35 -12.99
N VAL A 37 0.64 -40.76 -12.44
CA VAL A 37 1.68 -39.82 -11.99
C VAL A 37 2.27 -39.03 -13.17
N CYS A 38 2.64 -39.73 -14.27
CA CYS A 38 3.11 -39.06 -15.48
C CYS A 38 2.06 -38.14 -16.09
N GLY A 39 0.81 -38.59 -16.14
CA GLY A 39 -0.31 -37.81 -16.61
C GLY A 39 -0.53 -36.55 -15.78
N PHE A 40 -0.46 -36.65 -14.46
CA PHE A 40 -0.53 -35.49 -13.56
C PHE A 40 0.64 -34.53 -13.77
N MET A 41 1.86 -35.03 -13.96
CA MET A 41 3.03 -34.18 -14.19
C MET A 41 2.98 -33.44 -15.53
N LEU A 42 2.33 -34.02 -16.54
CA LEU A 42 2.21 -33.43 -17.88
C LEU A 42 0.92 -32.62 -18.08
N LEU A 43 0.06 -32.55 -17.06
CA LEU A 43 -1.29 -32.02 -17.19
C LEU A 43 -1.33 -30.56 -17.69
N ASP A 44 -0.40 -29.74 -17.24
CA ASP A 44 -0.25 -28.32 -17.64
C ASP A 44 0.41 -28.14 -19.01
N LYS A 45 1.03 -29.21 -19.56
CA LYS A 45 1.72 -29.20 -20.84
C LYS A 45 0.82 -29.68 -22.02
N ILE A 46 -0.38 -30.18 -21.73
CA ILE A 46 -1.31 -30.69 -22.73
C ILE A 46 -2.59 -29.85 -22.76
N PRO A 47 -2.64 -28.74 -23.53
CA PRO A 47 -3.78 -27.82 -23.56
C PRO A 47 -5.12 -28.49 -23.94
N PHE A 48 -5.07 -29.51 -24.77
CA PHE A 48 -6.25 -30.25 -25.22
C PHE A 48 -7.01 -30.93 -24.06
N LEU A 49 -6.32 -31.51 -23.08
CA LEU A 49 -6.96 -32.12 -21.90
C LEU A 49 -7.73 -31.11 -21.06
N ALA A 50 -7.19 -29.91 -20.93
CA ALA A 50 -7.83 -28.83 -20.18
C ALA A 50 -9.10 -28.32 -20.87
N SER A 51 -9.16 -28.37 -22.19
CA SER A 51 -10.36 -27.97 -22.95
C SER A 51 -11.51 -28.99 -22.87
N LEU A 52 -11.21 -30.26 -22.68
CA LEU A 52 -12.21 -31.30 -22.56
C LEU A 52 -13.01 -31.26 -21.24
N PHE A 53 -12.32 -30.96 -20.12
CA PHE A 53 -12.93 -30.97 -18.78
C PHE A 53 -12.45 -29.72 -17.99
N PRO A 54 -12.94 -28.52 -18.34
CA PRO A 54 -12.36 -27.28 -17.85
C PRO A 54 -12.39 -27.13 -16.32
N GLY A 55 -13.45 -27.54 -15.66
CA GLY A 55 -13.58 -27.37 -14.20
C GLY A 55 -12.68 -28.29 -13.37
N PRO A 56 -12.75 -29.63 -13.53
CA PRO A 56 -11.94 -30.57 -12.78
C PRO A 56 -10.44 -30.43 -13.07
N ILE A 57 -10.08 -30.29 -14.35
CA ILE A 57 -8.66 -30.21 -14.74
C ILE A 57 -8.02 -28.89 -14.28
N ARG A 58 -8.75 -27.78 -14.33
CA ARG A 58 -8.28 -26.52 -13.76
C ARG A 58 -7.91 -26.66 -12.29
N ARG A 59 -8.78 -27.27 -11.48
CA ARG A 59 -8.47 -27.53 -10.05
C ARG A 59 -7.23 -28.38 -9.84
N LEU A 60 -6.99 -29.37 -10.72
CA LEU A 60 -5.77 -30.17 -10.64
C LEU A 60 -4.51 -29.37 -11.03
N ILE A 61 -4.61 -28.51 -12.04
CA ILE A 61 -3.51 -27.59 -12.43
C ILE A 61 -3.23 -26.60 -11.30
N ASP A 62 -4.26 -26.00 -10.70
CA ASP A 62 -4.11 -25.08 -9.58
C ASP A 62 -3.43 -25.76 -8.38
N ARG A 63 -3.86 -26.95 -8.00
CA ARG A 63 -3.22 -27.74 -6.92
C ARG A 63 -1.79 -28.13 -7.24
N LYS A 64 -1.49 -28.46 -8.50
CA LYS A 64 -0.13 -28.71 -8.96
C LYS A 64 0.75 -27.47 -8.84
N ALA A 65 0.27 -26.30 -9.28
CA ALA A 65 0.98 -25.02 -9.19
C ALA A 65 1.30 -24.65 -7.72
N ILE A 66 0.31 -24.81 -6.81
CA ILE A 66 0.52 -24.60 -5.38
C ILE A 66 1.58 -25.56 -4.80
N TRP A 67 1.52 -26.83 -5.17
CA TRP A 67 2.47 -27.83 -4.68
C TRP A 67 3.89 -27.62 -5.22
N GLU A 68 4.03 -27.32 -6.53
CA GLU A 68 5.33 -27.04 -7.14
C GLU A 68 6.01 -25.82 -6.52
N ASN A 69 5.23 -24.79 -6.19
CA ASN A 69 5.74 -23.59 -5.53
C ASN A 69 4.69 -22.93 -4.63
N ALA A 70 4.64 -23.32 -3.37
CA ALA A 70 3.73 -22.72 -2.38
C ALA A 70 3.98 -21.22 -2.13
N TRP A 71 5.19 -20.74 -2.41
CA TRP A 71 5.63 -19.38 -2.15
C TRP A 71 5.52 -18.44 -3.35
N ASN A 72 5.29 -18.96 -4.53
CA ASN A 72 5.14 -18.17 -5.75
C ASN A 72 4.24 -18.90 -6.74
N ASN A 73 2.92 -18.76 -6.58
CA ASN A 73 1.95 -19.33 -7.50
C ASN A 73 0.94 -18.26 -7.95
N GLU A 74 0.20 -18.55 -9.03
CA GLU A 74 -0.78 -17.64 -9.64
C GLU A 74 -2.23 -18.01 -9.26
N VAL A 75 -2.41 -18.81 -8.22
CA VAL A 75 -3.70 -19.31 -7.81
C VAL A 75 -4.29 -18.43 -6.72
N PHE A 76 -5.54 -17.99 -6.89
CA PHE A 76 -6.28 -17.30 -5.84
C PHE A 76 -6.47 -18.23 -4.64
N GLY A 77 -6.11 -17.76 -3.43
CA GLY A 77 -6.10 -18.59 -2.22
C GLY A 77 -5.00 -19.68 -2.23
N GLY A 78 -4.02 -19.56 -3.12
CA GLY A 78 -2.89 -20.49 -3.23
C GLY A 78 -1.91 -20.45 -2.07
N ASP A 79 -2.12 -19.60 -1.08
CA ASP A 79 -1.35 -19.53 0.17
C ASP A 79 -1.79 -20.55 1.24
N GLN A 80 -2.75 -21.45 0.96
CA GLN A 80 -3.23 -22.44 1.91
C GLN A 80 -2.08 -23.33 2.46
N VAL A 81 -1.21 -23.83 1.58
CA VAL A 81 -0.05 -24.63 1.99
C VAL A 81 0.97 -23.78 2.75
N ALA A 82 1.19 -22.53 2.34
CA ALA A 82 2.06 -21.60 3.06
C ALA A 82 1.54 -21.35 4.49
N ASN A 83 0.21 -21.16 4.66
CA ASN A 83 -0.42 -21.04 5.99
C ASN A 83 -0.16 -22.28 6.87
N GLY A 84 -0.19 -23.47 6.32
CA GLY A 84 0.18 -24.71 7.02
C GLY A 84 1.65 -24.75 7.44
N ILE A 85 2.56 -24.35 6.56
CA ILE A 85 3.98 -24.27 6.85
C ILE A 85 4.27 -23.20 7.92
N TRP A 86 3.63 -22.01 7.84
CA TRP A 86 3.74 -20.99 8.90
C TRP A 86 3.29 -21.50 10.26
N ALA A 87 2.18 -22.28 10.31
CA ALA A 87 1.69 -22.89 11.53
C ALA A 87 2.70 -23.86 12.14
N MET A 88 3.19 -24.83 11.35
CA MET A 88 4.17 -25.80 11.81
C MET A 88 5.48 -25.13 12.26
N SER A 89 5.95 -24.13 11.49
CA SER A 89 7.15 -23.37 11.85
C SER A 89 6.96 -22.58 13.15
N SER A 90 5.77 -22.03 13.40
CA SER A 90 5.43 -21.34 14.65
C SER A 90 5.40 -22.29 15.84
N GLY A 91 4.93 -23.53 15.65
CA GLY A 91 4.88 -24.54 16.70
C GLY A 91 6.25 -25.01 17.18
N GLY A 92 7.26 -25.05 16.30
CA GLY A 92 8.59 -25.49 16.66
C GLY A 92 8.63 -26.96 17.18
N ILE A 93 9.48 -27.23 18.16
CA ILE A 93 9.66 -28.59 18.69
C ILE A 93 8.54 -28.96 19.71
N SER A 94 8.22 -28.07 20.61
CA SER A 94 7.31 -28.32 21.76
C SER A 94 5.88 -27.82 21.55
N GLY A 95 5.62 -27.02 20.50
CA GLY A 95 4.35 -26.35 20.27
C GLY A 95 4.18 -25.06 21.07
N GLN A 96 3.12 -24.31 20.74
CA GLN A 96 2.72 -23.09 21.44
C GLN A 96 1.93 -23.39 22.71
N GLY A 97 1.39 -24.60 22.84
CA GLY A 97 0.48 -25.03 23.90
C GLY A 97 -0.92 -25.32 23.39
N ALA A 98 -1.64 -26.20 24.07
CA ALA A 98 -3.02 -26.56 23.71
C ALA A 98 -3.96 -25.35 23.80
N GLY A 99 -4.64 -25.03 22.71
CA GLY A 99 -5.53 -23.87 22.63
C GLY A 99 -4.84 -22.51 22.44
N GLU A 100 -3.51 -22.44 22.44
CA GLU A 100 -2.74 -21.20 22.24
C GLU A 100 -2.32 -20.99 20.76
N GLY A 101 -2.66 -21.93 19.90
CA GLY A 101 -2.43 -21.82 18.46
C GLY A 101 -3.41 -20.86 17.77
N PHE A 102 -3.10 -20.53 16.54
CA PHE A 102 -3.88 -19.60 15.70
C PHE A 102 -4.63 -20.33 14.58
N ALA A 103 -5.23 -21.47 14.89
CA ALA A 103 -5.99 -22.29 13.94
C ALA A 103 -7.00 -21.49 13.12
N LYS A 104 -7.64 -20.46 13.68
CA LYS A 104 -8.58 -19.56 13.00
C LYS A 104 -7.97 -18.81 11.80
N THR A 105 -6.66 -18.68 11.74
CA THR A 105 -5.97 -18.01 10.63
C THR A 105 -5.64 -18.97 9.47
N ILE A 106 -5.83 -20.27 9.66
CA ILE A 106 -5.52 -21.29 8.66
C ILE A 106 -6.82 -21.63 7.90
N PRO A 107 -6.87 -21.41 6.57
CA PRO A 107 -8.00 -21.86 5.78
C PRO A 107 -8.21 -23.38 5.95
N GLU A 108 -9.45 -23.81 6.16
CA GLU A 108 -9.82 -25.22 6.34
C GLU A 108 -9.05 -25.94 7.47
N ALA A 109 -8.71 -25.23 8.56
CA ALA A 109 -7.99 -25.77 9.71
C ALA A 109 -8.66 -26.99 10.35
N HIS A 110 -9.99 -27.06 10.29
CA HIS A 110 -10.80 -28.11 10.90
C HIS A 110 -10.98 -29.32 9.98
N THR A 111 -10.59 -29.23 8.71
CA THR A 111 -10.74 -30.30 7.70
C THR A 111 -9.39 -30.83 7.21
N ASP A 112 -8.90 -30.35 6.10
CA ASP A 112 -7.66 -30.85 5.47
C ASP A 112 -6.38 -30.20 5.99
N MET A 113 -6.48 -29.10 6.73
CA MET A 113 -5.32 -28.44 7.37
C MET A 113 -5.23 -28.69 8.90
N ILE A 114 -5.90 -29.73 9.40
CA ILE A 114 -5.88 -30.07 10.85
C ILE A 114 -4.47 -30.45 11.35
N LEU A 115 -3.65 -31.13 10.55
CA LEU A 115 -2.32 -31.54 10.96
C LEU A 115 -1.36 -30.36 11.17
N PRO A 116 -1.28 -29.36 10.29
CA PRO A 116 -0.56 -28.12 10.58
C PRO A 116 -1.08 -27.37 11.82
N SER A 117 -2.40 -27.30 12.02
CA SER A 117 -3.00 -26.67 13.21
C SER A 117 -2.59 -27.40 14.49
N PHE A 118 -2.62 -28.73 14.46
CA PHE A 118 -2.15 -29.55 15.56
C PHE A 118 -0.65 -29.39 15.81
N GLY A 119 0.14 -29.32 14.71
CA GLY A 119 1.59 -29.09 14.80
C GLY A 119 1.95 -27.73 15.39
N GLU A 120 1.10 -26.70 15.24
CA GLU A 120 1.29 -25.42 15.89
C GLU A 120 1.13 -25.51 17.42
N GLU A 121 0.11 -26.23 17.88
CA GLU A 121 -0.18 -26.34 19.33
C GLU A 121 0.74 -27.32 20.03
N PHE A 122 1.06 -28.48 19.42
CA PHE A 122 1.79 -29.59 20.04
C PHE A 122 3.21 -29.78 19.49
N GLY A 123 3.63 -28.98 18.51
CA GLY A 123 4.96 -29.01 17.92
C GLY A 123 5.30 -30.30 17.17
N TRP A 124 6.58 -30.46 16.92
CA TRP A 124 7.14 -31.66 16.30
C TRP A 124 6.87 -32.93 17.10
N ALA A 125 6.95 -32.84 18.44
CA ALA A 125 6.64 -33.95 19.34
C ALA A 125 5.22 -34.49 19.13
N GLY A 126 4.24 -33.62 19.01
CA GLY A 126 2.86 -34.00 18.73
C GLY A 126 2.70 -34.67 17.36
N ILE A 127 3.33 -34.12 16.31
CA ILE A 127 3.29 -34.71 14.97
C ILE A 127 3.91 -36.12 14.95
N ILE A 128 5.04 -36.31 15.62
CA ILE A 128 5.67 -37.65 15.77
C ILE A 128 4.73 -38.62 16.47
N CYS A 129 4.04 -38.20 17.54
CA CYS A 129 3.06 -39.05 18.21
C CYS A 129 1.94 -39.50 17.26
N ILE A 130 1.41 -38.60 16.43
CA ILE A 130 0.40 -38.94 15.42
C ILE A 130 0.97 -39.98 14.43
N PHE A 131 2.19 -39.77 13.93
CA PHE A 131 2.84 -40.69 13.00
C PHE A 131 2.99 -42.09 13.60
N ILE A 132 3.43 -42.18 14.84
CA ILE A 132 3.56 -43.43 15.57
C ILE A 132 2.17 -44.10 15.76
N LEU A 133 1.16 -43.35 16.13
CA LEU A 133 -0.21 -43.89 16.31
C LEU A 133 -0.76 -44.50 15.01
N PHE A 134 -0.57 -43.86 13.87
CA PHE A 134 -1.00 -44.42 12.57
C PHE A 134 -0.18 -45.67 12.17
N LEU A 135 1.12 -45.71 12.50
CA LEU A 135 1.92 -46.94 12.31
C LEU A 135 1.43 -48.08 13.21
N ILE A 136 1.14 -47.80 14.48
CA ILE A 136 0.56 -48.77 15.41
C ILE A 136 -0.78 -49.26 14.89
N TYR A 137 -1.64 -48.37 14.40
CA TYR A 137 -2.94 -48.71 13.83
C TYR A 137 -2.79 -49.69 12.63
N LEU A 138 -1.92 -49.36 11.70
CA LEU A 138 -1.61 -50.23 10.56
C LEU A 138 -1.07 -51.61 10.99
N HIS A 139 -0.08 -51.62 11.88
CA HIS A 139 0.49 -52.85 12.38
C HIS A 139 -0.55 -53.71 13.11
N ARG A 140 -1.35 -53.09 13.98
CA ARG A 140 -2.40 -53.82 14.75
C ARG A 140 -3.48 -54.37 13.82
N SER A 141 -3.91 -53.65 12.81
CA SER A 141 -4.89 -54.13 11.82
C SER A 141 -4.41 -55.40 11.11
N ILE A 142 -3.13 -55.47 10.75
CA ILE A 142 -2.51 -56.66 10.14
C ILE A 142 -2.41 -57.80 11.14
N VAL A 143 -2.01 -57.53 12.37
CA VAL A 143 -1.87 -58.56 13.43
C VAL A 143 -3.23 -59.16 13.77
N ILE A 144 -4.27 -58.35 13.94
CA ILE A 144 -5.64 -58.77 14.17
C ILE A 144 -6.10 -59.67 13.02
N GLY A 145 -5.90 -59.25 11.77
CA GLY A 145 -6.26 -60.03 10.61
C GLY A 145 -5.56 -61.43 10.62
N ARG A 146 -4.29 -61.54 10.98
CA ARG A 146 -3.58 -62.80 11.13
C ARG A 146 -4.19 -63.70 12.18
N GLN A 147 -4.57 -63.15 13.31
CA GLN A 147 -5.10 -63.94 14.44
C GLN A 147 -6.46 -64.57 14.15
N THR A 148 -7.26 -64.04 13.21
CA THR A 148 -8.53 -64.61 12.81
C THR A 148 -8.42 -66.00 12.15
N GLY A 149 -7.27 -66.29 11.54
CA GLY A 149 -7.06 -67.56 10.79
C GLY A 149 -7.87 -67.70 9.50
N ALA A 150 -8.74 -66.71 9.14
CA ALA A 150 -9.58 -66.72 7.96
C ALA A 150 -9.00 -65.77 6.90
N PRO A 151 -8.73 -66.24 5.65
CA PRO A 151 -8.16 -65.38 4.59
C PRO A 151 -8.98 -64.15 4.27
N PHE A 152 -10.31 -64.25 4.25
CA PHE A 152 -11.19 -63.12 4.02
C PHE A 152 -11.04 -62.05 5.06
N LEU A 153 -11.07 -62.38 6.33
CA LEU A 153 -10.93 -61.45 7.45
C LEU A 153 -9.52 -60.85 7.47
N PHE A 154 -8.50 -61.63 7.12
CA PHE A 154 -7.14 -61.15 7.00
C PHE A 154 -7.01 -60.01 5.97
N TYR A 155 -7.53 -60.24 4.74
CA TYR A 155 -7.49 -59.20 3.70
C TYR A 155 -8.36 -58.02 4.03
N LEU A 156 -9.50 -58.24 4.69
CA LEU A 156 -10.39 -57.12 5.09
C LEU A 156 -9.76 -56.25 6.15
N CYS A 157 -9.18 -56.86 7.23
CA CYS A 157 -8.49 -56.12 8.27
C CYS A 157 -7.25 -55.40 7.73
N ALA A 158 -6.45 -56.07 6.91
CA ALA A 158 -5.26 -55.46 6.26
C ALA A 158 -5.66 -54.33 5.32
N GLY A 159 -6.76 -54.51 4.54
CA GLY A 159 -7.32 -53.50 3.63
C GLY A 159 -7.78 -52.26 4.36
N ILE A 160 -8.50 -52.41 5.47
CA ILE A 160 -8.90 -51.28 6.36
C ILE A 160 -7.68 -50.53 6.86
N GLY A 161 -6.67 -51.28 7.40
CA GLY A 161 -5.44 -50.63 7.92
C GLY A 161 -4.66 -49.89 6.86
N ILE A 162 -4.47 -50.49 5.69
CA ILE A 162 -3.72 -49.89 4.56
C ILE A 162 -4.47 -48.68 4.01
N ALA A 163 -5.82 -48.79 3.80
CA ALA A 163 -6.60 -47.69 3.27
C ALA A 163 -6.58 -46.45 4.18
N THR A 164 -6.77 -46.67 5.48
CA THR A 164 -6.67 -45.60 6.52
C THR A 164 -5.29 -44.98 6.54
N PHE A 165 -4.24 -45.79 6.43
CA PHE A 165 -2.84 -45.32 6.45
C PHE A 165 -2.48 -44.54 5.17
N VAL A 166 -2.92 -44.99 4.02
CA VAL A 166 -2.71 -44.29 2.74
C VAL A 166 -3.46 -42.96 2.76
N GLN A 167 -4.70 -42.94 3.26
CA GLN A 167 -5.46 -41.69 3.46
C GLN A 167 -4.71 -40.72 4.37
N PHE A 168 -4.16 -41.21 5.49
CA PHE A 168 -3.28 -40.42 6.37
C PHE A 168 -2.06 -39.84 5.63
N LEU A 169 -1.32 -40.67 4.87
CA LEU A 169 -0.14 -40.21 4.13
C LEU A 169 -0.49 -39.14 3.09
N LEU A 170 -1.61 -39.31 2.38
CA LEU A 170 -2.04 -38.35 1.37
C LEU A 170 -2.37 -36.99 1.96
N ILE A 171 -3.12 -36.96 3.07
CA ILE A 171 -3.49 -35.67 3.68
C ILE A 171 -2.31 -35.03 4.45
N ALA A 172 -1.53 -35.82 5.19
CA ALA A 172 -0.33 -35.34 5.85
C ALA A 172 0.69 -34.81 4.83
N GLY A 173 0.87 -35.52 3.71
CA GLY A 173 1.73 -35.05 2.62
C GLY A 173 1.23 -33.77 1.97
N GLY A 174 -0.08 -33.68 1.72
CA GLY A 174 -0.69 -32.52 1.10
C GLY A 174 -0.64 -31.28 2.00
N SER A 175 -1.03 -31.40 3.25
CA SER A 175 -1.05 -30.27 4.21
C SER A 175 0.34 -29.77 4.61
N THR A 176 1.36 -30.61 4.45
CA THR A 176 2.78 -30.26 4.69
C THR A 176 3.53 -29.85 3.41
N GLY A 177 2.88 -29.84 2.26
CA GLY A 177 3.50 -29.51 0.98
C GLY A 177 4.43 -30.59 0.41
N ALA A 178 4.50 -31.79 1.02
CA ALA A 178 5.27 -32.91 0.49
C ALA A 178 4.61 -33.53 -0.75
N LEU A 179 3.29 -33.52 -0.80
CA LEU A 179 2.43 -33.96 -1.90
C LEU A 179 1.46 -32.84 -2.30
N PRO A 180 0.83 -32.93 -3.48
CA PRO A 180 -0.27 -32.03 -3.82
C PRO A 180 -1.43 -32.15 -2.82
N LEU A 181 -2.00 -31.03 -2.41
CA LEU A 181 -3.11 -31.00 -1.45
C LEU A 181 -4.35 -31.67 -2.06
N THR A 182 -4.85 -32.73 -1.43
CA THR A 182 -5.96 -33.56 -1.96
C THR A 182 -7.33 -33.12 -1.46
N GLY A 183 -7.41 -32.41 -0.33
CA GLY A 183 -8.70 -32.05 0.30
C GLY A 183 -9.44 -33.25 0.92
N VAL A 184 -8.72 -34.31 1.28
CA VAL A 184 -9.28 -35.50 1.94
C VAL A 184 -9.19 -35.27 3.46
N ALA A 185 -10.20 -35.74 4.22
CA ALA A 185 -10.19 -35.64 5.67
C ALA A 185 -9.13 -36.55 6.32
N LEU A 186 -8.41 -36.05 7.34
CA LEU A 186 -7.49 -36.86 8.15
C LEU A 186 -8.32 -37.84 9.01
N PRO A 187 -8.08 -39.16 8.89
CA PRO A 187 -8.85 -40.14 9.66
C PRO A 187 -8.83 -39.85 11.16
N PHE A 188 -9.97 -39.97 11.81
CA PHE A 188 -10.23 -39.76 13.26
C PHE A 188 -10.03 -38.33 13.78
N MET A 189 -9.43 -37.41 13.03
CA MET A 189 -9.11 -36.06 13.52
C MET A 189 -9.88 -34.95 12.80
N SER A 190 -10.06 -35.04 11.47
CA SER A 190 -10.75 -33.97 10.73
C SER A 190 -12.25 -33.93 11.02
N TYR A 191 -12.80 -32.71 10.99
CA TYR A 191 -14.25 -32.49 11.04
C TYR A 191 -14.88 -32.89 9.72
N GLY A 192 -15.35 -34.13 9.68
CA GLY A 192 -16.03 -34.71 8.51
C GLY A 192 -16.96 -35.82 8.97
N GLY A 193 -18.26 -35.54 9.18
CA GLY A 193 -19.20 -36.46 9.80
C GLY A 193 -19.21 -37.84 9.14
N SER A 194 -19.30 -37.93 7.82
CA SER A 194 -19.27 -39.18 7.08
C SER A 194 -17.94 -39.92 7.19
N SER A 195 -16.82 -39.21 7.10
CA SER A 195 -15.46 -39.79 7.22
C SER A 195 -15.25 -40.33 8.62
N LEU A 196 -15.60 -39.59 9.68
CA LEU A 196 -15.47 -40.03 11.06
C LEU A 196 -16.36 -41.26 11.32
N PHE A 197 -17.61 -41.25 10.86
CA PHE A 197 -18.51 -42.38 11.00
C PHE A 197 -17.96 -43.65 10.35
N CYS A 198 -17.47 -43.57 9.10
CA CYS A 198 -16.90 -44.72 8.40
C CYS A 198 -15.60 -45.21 9.07
N ASN A 199 -14.74 -44.32 9.55
CA ASN A 199 -13.51 -44.70 10.27
C ASN A 199 -13.86 -45.37 11.64
N MET A 200 -14.88 -44.90 12.36
CA MET A 200 -15.32 -45.52 13.61
C MET A 200 -15.94 -46.88 13.36
N LEU A 201 -16.75 -47.05 12.31
CA LEU A 201 -17.25 -48.36 11.90
C LEU A 201 -16.15 -49.35 11.54
N ALA A 202 -15.14 -48.89 10.77
CA ALA A 202 -13.99 -49.69 10.42
C ALA A 202 -13.16 -50.09 11.66
N ALA A 203 -12.97 -49.20 12.62
CA ALA A 203 -12.32 -49.49 13.89
C ALA A 203 -13.14 -50.48 14.74
N GLY A 204 -14.48 -50.31 14.80
CA GLY A 204 -15.39 -51.23 15.44
C GLY A 204 -15.34 -52.65 14.85
N PHE A 205 -15.24 -52.73 13.52
CA PHE A 205 -15.01 -53.99 12.81
C PHE A 205 -13.68 -54.64 13.17
N LEU A 206 -12.62 -53.91 13.19
CA LEU A 206 -11.28 -54.44 13.63
C LEU A 206 -11.35 -54.92 15.09
N LEU A 207 -12.03 -54.17 15.97
CA LEU A 207 -12.18 -54.57 17.35
C LEU A 207 -13.00 -55.85 17.48
N SER A 208 -14.10 -56.00 16.72
CA SER A 208 -14.86 -57.24 16.66
C SER A 208 -14.03 -58.41 16.13
N ALA A 209 -13.27 -58.22 15.06
CA ALA A 209 -12.39 -59.23 14.51
C ALA A 209 -11.28 -59.67 15.49
N SER A 210 -10.85 -58.83 16.41
CA SER A 210 -9.80 -59.11 17.39
C SER A 210 -10.18 -60.21 18.39
N HIS A 211 -11.49 -60.43 18.56
CA HIS A 211 -12.01 -61.52 19.42
C HIS A 211 -11.98 -62.89 18.74
N LEU A 212 -11.83 -62.93 17.42
CA LEU A 212 -11.79 -64.17 16.65
C LEU A 212 -10.35 -64.77 16.64
N LYS A 213 -10.24 -66.03 17.05
CA LYS A 213 -8.94 -66.72 17.07
C LYS A 213 -9.07 -67.98 16.16
N GLY A 214 -8.23 -68.05 15.15
CA GLY A 214 -8.08 -69.22 14.30
C GLY A 214 -7.24 -70.32 14.94
N SER A 215 -7.26 -71.54 14.32
CA SER A 215 -6.38 -72.61 14.71
C SER A 215 -4.91 -72.30 14.37
N PRO A 216 -3.90 -72.89 15.06
CA PRO A 216 -2.51 -72.65 14.76
C PRO A 216 -2.13 -72.95 13.29
N ALA A 217 -2.73 -73.98 12.68
CA ALA A 217 -2.52 -74.33 11.25
C ALA A 217 -3.04 -73.24 10.31
N GLN A 218 -4.25 -72.67 10.59
CA GLN A 218 -4.83 -71.56 9.82
C GLN A 218 -3.99 -70.30 9.96
N MET A 219 -3.53 -69.95 11.16
CA MET A 219 -2.66 -68.79 11.38
C MET A 219 -1.32 -68.92 10.64
N LYS A 220 -0.73 -70.17 10.57
CA LYS A 220 0.48 -70.41 9.85
C LYS A 220 0.32 -70.24 8.34
N PHE A 221 -0.85 -70.64 7.80
CA PHE A 221 -1.14 -70.43 6.41
C PHE A 221 -1.22 -68.95 6.07
N ILE A 222 -1.95 -68.16 6.86
CA ILE A 222 -2.03 -66.68 6.69
C ILE A 222 -0.65 -66.07 6.81
N SER A 223 0.19 -66.47 7.76
CA SER A 223 1.54 -65.97 7.91
C SER A 223 2.45 -66.22 6.71
N ARG A 224 2.20 -67.22 5.87
CA ARG A 224 2.89 -67.40 4.60
C ARG A 224 2.50 -66.41 3.54
N GLN A 225 1.19 -66.03 3.48
CA GLN A 225 0.68 -65.02 2.55
C GLN A 225 1.12 -63.63 2.95
N ASP A 226 1.34 -63.39 4.23
CA ASP A 226 1.77 -62.14 4.84
C ASP A 226 3.18 -61.65 4.37
N LYS A 227 4.02 -62.52 3.87
CA LYS A 227 5.30 -62.16 3.28
C LYS A 227 5.17 -61.13 2.16
N ASN A 228 3.98 -61.11 1.54
CA ASN A 228 3.65 -60.11 0.48
C ASN A 228 3.35 -58.71 1.04
N LEU A 229 3.10 -58.55 2.35
CA LEU A 229 2.86 -57.26 2.99
C LEU A 229 4.13 -56.54 3.48
N LEU A 230 5.27 -57.25 3.55
CA LEU A 230 6.55 -56.65 3.96
C LEU A 230 6.91 -55.40 3.10
N PRO A 231 6.80 -55.45 1.75
CA PRO A 231 7.01 -54.28 0.92
C PRO A 231 6.07 -53.09 1.25
N ALA A 232 4.77 -53.37 1.58
CA ALA A 232 3.84 -52.33 1.95
C ALA A 232 4.19 -51.66 3.31
N LEU A 233 4.63 -52.46 4.28
CA LEU A 233 5.12 -51.93 5.55
C LEU A 233 6.40 -51.11 5.38
N LEU A 234 7.34 -51.54 4.56
CA LEU A 234 8.56 -50.81 4.26
C LEU A 234 8.24 -49.50 3.54
N ALA A 235 7.30 -49.52 2.59
CA ALA A 235 6.83 -48.33 1.92
C ALA A 235 6.11 -47.33 2.89
N ALA A 236 5.33 -47.87 3.83
CA ALA A 236 4.71 -47.08 4.87
C ALA A 236 5.73 -46.37 5.77
N CYS A 237 6.74 -47.11 6.22
CA CYS A 237 7.85 -46.57 7.01
C CYS A 237 8.62 -45.49 6.22
N ALA A 238 8.96 -45.79 4.96
CA ALA A 238 9.62 -44.83 4.07
C ALA A 238 8.76 -43.54 3.87
N GLY A 239 7.47 -43.70 3.69
CA GLY A 239 6.52 -42.57 3.58
C GLY A 239 6.52 -41.66 4.82
N ILE A 240 6.50 -42.27 6.01
CA ILE A 240 6.60 -41.51 7.28
C ILE A 240 7.96 -40.85 7.46
N ILE A 241 9.03 -41.51 7.12
CA ILE A 241 10.38 -40.93 7.18
C ILE A 241 10.46 -39.70 6.26
N LEU A 242 9.99 -39.83 5.03
CA LEU A 242 9.98 -38.71 4.08
C LEU A 242 9.13 -37.52 4.56
N LEU A 243 7.95 -37.80 5.11
CA LEU A 243 7.12 -36.77 5.74
C LEU A 243 7.82 -36.15 6.95
N GLY A 244 8.43 -36.97 7.79
CA GLY A 244 9.18 -36.52 8.96
C GLY A 244 10.34 -35.58 8.57
N VAL A 245 11.11 -35.95 7.56
CA VAL A 245 12.19 -35.12 7.02
C VAL A 245 11.64 -33.79 6.46
N ASN A 246 10.53 -33.83 5.72
CA ASN A 246 9.91 -32.63 5.17
C ASN A 246 9.44 -31.68 6.28
N VAL A 247 8.75 -32.17 7.30
CA VAL A 247 8.29 -31.37 8.44
C VAL A 247 9.47 -30.85 9.27
N SER A 248 10.49 -31.69 9.50
CA SER A 248 11.71 -31.28 10.23
C SER A 248 12.39 -30.08 9.60
N LYS A 249 12.40 -29.98 8.28
CA LYS A 249 12.94 -28.83 7.55
C LYS A 249 12.28 -27.51 7.99
N TYR A 250 10.97 -27.48 8.12
CA TYR A 250 10.26 -26.27 8.53
C TYR A 250 10.44 -25.91 10.01
N ILE A 251 10.63 -26.94 10.85
CA ILE A 251 10.81 -26.76 12.28
C ILE A 251 12.25 -26.35 12.63
N LEU A 252 13.24 -26.97 11.99
CA LEU A 252 14.65 -26.65 12.24
C LEU A 252 15.06 -25.27 11.70
N HIS A 253 14.41 -24.80 10.62
CA HIS A 253 14.64 -23.50 10.02
C HIS A 253 13.43 -22.57 10.23
N ASN A 254 12.78 -22.70 11.36
CA ASN A 254 11.52 -22.00 11.65
C ASN A 254 11.62 -20.48 11.54
N LYS A 255 12.77 -19.87 11.91
CA LYS A 255 13.00 -18.42 11.82
C LYS A 255 12.88 -17.89 10.38
N GLU A 256 13.22 -18.69 9.41
CA GLU A 256 13.13 -18.33 7.99
C GLU A 256 11.69 -18.53 7.48
N TRP A 257 11.13 -19.71 7.72
CA TRP A 257 9.84 -20.10 7.19
C TRP A 257 8.67 -19.33 7.80
N VAL A 258 8.74 -18.98 9.08
CA VAL A 258 7.66 -18.27 9.78
C VAL A 258 7.40 -16.86 9.23
N VAL A 259 8.38 -16.26 8.54
CA VAL A 259 8.30 -14.91 7.96
C VAL A 259 8.36 -14.89 6.43
N GLU A 260 8.54 -16.06 5.78
CA GLU A 260 8.60 -16.12 4.31
C GLU A 260 7.23 -15.75 3.70
N PRO A 261 7.13 -14.72 2.87
CA PRO A 261 5.86 -14.32 2.25
C PRO A 261 5.53 -15.20 1.04
N ALA A 262 4.25 -15.45 0.82
CA ALA A 262 3.74 -16.13 -0.37
C ALA A 262 3.25 -15.10 -1.40
N LEU A 263 3.74 -15.17 -2.63
CA LEU A 263 3.28 -14.37 -3.75
C LEU A 263 2.18 -15.14 -4.49
N VAL A 264 0.95 -14.69 -4.36
CA VAL A 264 -0.25 -15.33 -4.91
C VAL A 264 -1.06 -14.35 -5.74
N ALA A 265 -2.05 -14.83 -6.47
CA ALA A 265 -3.00 -13.99 -7.17
C ALA A 265 -4.17 -13.60 -6.26
N ASP A 266 -4.67 -12.37 -6.39
CA ASP A 266 -5.93 -11.94 -5.82
C ASP A 266 -7.14 -12.42 -6.66
N ARG A 267 -8.37 -12.01 -6.29
CA ARG A 267 -9.59 -12.36 -7.02
C ARG A 267 -9.61 -11.86 -8.48
N ASN A 268 -8.91 -10.78 -8.75
CA ASN A 268 -8.82 -10.16 -10.08
C ASN A 268 -7.66 -10.74 -10.91
N GLY A 269 -6.85 -11.62 -10.32
CA GLY A 269 -5.64 -12.18 -10.93
C GLY A 269 -4.40 -11.29 -10.76
N GLU A 270 -4.48 -10.21 -9.97
CA GLU A 270 -3.32 -9.37 -9.66
C GLU A 270 -2.41 -10.07 -8.65
N ARG A 271 -1.10 -9.93 -8.84
CA ARG A 271 -0.11 -10.57 -7.96
C ARG A 271 0.08 -9.76 -6.69
N MET A 272 -0.08 -10.41 -5.54
CA MET A 272 0.10 -9.79 -4.23
C MET A 272 0.83 -10.71 -3.25
N PHE A 273 1.54 -10.11 -2.30
CA PHE A 273 2.13 -10.87 -1.20
C PHE A 273 1.11 -11.17 -0.11
N SER A 274 0.97 -12.45 0.24
CA SER A 274 0.32 -12.93 1.45
C SER A 274 1.39 -13.14 2.53
N TYR A 275 1.12 -12.71 3.75
CA TYR A 275 2.04 -12.81 4.88
C TYR A 275 1.43 -13.62 6.01
N ASN A 276 2.29 -14.24 6.83
CA ASN A 276 1.84 -15.00 7.99
C ASN A 276 0.92 -14.15 8.88
N PRO A 277 -0.36 -14.52 9.04
CA PRO A 277 -1.33 -13.74 9.84
C PRO A 277 -0.91 -13.53 11.30
N ARG A 278 -0.07 -14.41 11.84
CA ARG A 278 0.45 -14.31 13.22
C ARG A 278 1.33 -13.09 13.43
N ILE A 279 1.96 -12.59 12.35
CA ILE A 279 2.75 -11.36 12.39
C ILE A 279 1.85 -10.17 12.73
N ASN A 280 0.65 -10.09 12.14
CA ASN A 280 -0.28 -9.01 12.44
C ASN A 280 -0.74 -9.06 13.91
N ILE A 281 -0.97 -10.26 14.45
CA ILE A 281 -1.34 -10.45 15.86
C ILE A 281 -0.19 -10.02 16.77
N LEU A 282 1.04 -10.40 16.43
CA LEU A 282 2.24 -9.97 17.16
C LEU A 282 2.39 -8.45 17.11
N MET A 283 2.30 -7.84 15.92
CA MET A 283 2.44 -6.39 15.76
C MET A 283 1.42 -5.60 16.60
N ASN A 284 0.17 -6.07 16.65
CA ASN A 284 -0.86 -5.44 17.47
C ASN A 284 -0.52 -5.50 18.98
N ARG A 285 0.16 -6.55 19.43
CA ARG A 285 0.58 -6.73 20.84
C ARG A 285 1.92 -6.09 21.17
N LEU A 286 2.77 -5.82 20.16
CA LEU A 286 4.08 -5.19 20.37
C LEU A 286 3.99 -3.70 20.68
N ALA A 287 2.89 -3.06 20.43
CA ALA A 287 2.70 -1.62 20.39
C ALA A 287 3.60 -0.97 19.31
N ALA A 288 3.04 -0.15 18.45
CA ALA A 288 3.82 0.61 17.47
C ALA A 288 4.53 1.79 18.16
N GLY A 289 5.62 2.30 17.56
CA GLY A 289 6.26 3.55 17.94
C GLY A 289 5.31 4.74 17.83
N ASN A 290 5.65 5.87 18.40
CA ASN A 290 4.78 7.05 18.41
C ASN A 290 4.92 7.83 17.09
N LEU A 291 3.83 8.45 16.67
CA LEU A 291 3.89 9.55 15.70
C LEU A 291 3.91 10.86 16.49
N LEU A 292 4.91 11.69 16.21
CA LEU A 292 5.12 12.96 16.88
C LEU A 292 5.07 14.11 15.87
N ASP A 293 4.62 15.27 16.31
CA ASP A 293 4.77 16.50 15.56
C ASP A 293 6.23 17.03 15.66
N ARG A 294 6.54 18.13 14.98
CA ARG A 294 7.88 18.75 15.00
C ARG A 294 8.36 19.21 16.40
N GLN A 295 7.47 19.35 17.38
CA GLN A 295 7.75 19.74 18.76
C GLN A 295 7.69 18.57 19.75
N GLY A 296 7.53 17.33 19.26
CA GLY A 296 7.41 16.12 20.08
C GLY A 296 6.03 15.90 20.68
N LYS A 297 4.99 16.55 20.18
CA LYS A 297 3.61 16.31 20.62
C LYS A 297 3.06 15.06 19.96
N LEU A 298 2.31 14.28 20.72
CA LEU A 298 1.73 13.03 20.26
C LEU A 298 0.62 13.26 19.22
N LEU A 299 0.80 12.66 18.04
CA LEU A 299 -0.20 12.59 16.96
C LEU A 299 -0.88 11.22 16.96
N ALA A 300 -0.13 10.15 17.25
CA ALA A 300 -0.64 8.80 17.45
C ALA A 300 0.26 8.03 18.42
N THR A 301 -0.32 7.24 19.30
CA THR A 301 0.43 6.44 20.27
C THR A 301 -0.32 5.16 20.65
N SER A 302 0.43 4.11 21.00
CA SER A 302 -0.09 2.90 21.66
C SER A 302 0.15 2.92 23.17
N ASN A 303 0.73 4.00 23.71
CA ASN A 303 1.05 4.16 25.12
C ASN A 303 0.10 5.16 25.78
N ARG A 304 -0.85 4.62 26.56
CA ARG A 304 -1.84 5.42 27.29
C ARG A 304 -1.22 6.35 28.32
N ASP A 305 -0.20 5.89 29.02
CA ASP A 305 0.42 6.68 30.10
C ASP A 305 1.14 7.90 29.50
N LEU A 306 1.81 7.73 28.36
CA LEU A 306 2.46 8.83 27.64
C LEU A 306 1.42 9.85 27.14
N LEU A 307 0.26 9.40 26.66
CA LEU A 307 -0.83 10.29 26.27
C LEU A 307 -1.32 11.12 27.43
N LEU A 308 -1.50 10.50 28.62
CA LEU A 308 -1.93 11.19 29.85
C LEU A 308 -0.88 12.17 30.38
N GLN A 309 0.42 11.87 30.23
CA GLN A 309 1.50 12.81 30.56
C GLN A 309 1.48 14.07 29.70
N GLN A 310 1.05 13.98 28.45
CA GLN A 310 0.91 15.13 27.56
C GLN A 310 -0.47 15.79 27.59
N LYS A 311 -1.35 15.37 28.51
CA LYS A 311 -2.76 15.82 28.60
C LYS A 311 -2.89 17.35 28.58
N ASP A 312 -2.19 18.06 29.43
CA ASP A 312 -2.32 19.53 29.54
C ASP A 312 -1.89 20.22 28.23
N SER A 313 -0.84 19.74 27.59
CA SER A 313 -0.39 20.23 26.30
C SER A 313 -1.46 20.01 25.19
N LEU A 314 -2.09 18.83 25.18
CA LEU A 314 -3.14 18.51 24.20
C LEU A 314 -4.41 19.32 24.43
N LEU A 315 -4.79 19.56 25.70
CA LEU A 315 -5.93 20.43 26.06
C LEU A 315 -5.73 21.88 25.53
N THR A 316 -4.50 22.42 25.61
CA THR A 316 -4.21 23.77 25.05
C THR A 316 -4.39 23.83 23.52
N LEU A 317 -4.29 22.71 22.83
CA LEU A 317 -4.54 22.63 21.38
C LEU A 317 -6.02 22.45 21.03
N GLY A 318 -6.87 22.33 22.09
CA GLY A 318 -8.31 22.26 21.94
C GLY A 318 -8.85 20.85 21.78
N ILE A 319 -8.09 19.85 22.18
CA ILE A 319 -8.61 18.50 22.36
C ILE A 319 -9.47 18.50 23.64
N SER A 320 -10.65 17.89 23.61
CA SER A 320 -11.51 17.87 24.78
C SER A 320 -10.96 16.92 25.86
N LYS A 321 -11.18 17.29 27.13
CA LYS A 321 -10.81 16.44 28.26
C LYS A 321 -11.52 15.08 28.20
N GLU A 322 -12.79 15.09 27.85
CA GLU A 322 -13.61 13.90 27.69
C GLU A 322 -13.03 12.96 26.62
N SER A 323 -12.64 13.48 25.45
CA SER A 323 -12.02 12.72 24.35
C SER A 323 -10.72 12.05 24.78
N LEU A 324 -9.89 12.76 25.58
CA LEU A 324 -8.63 12.21 26.07
C LEU A 324 -8.85 11.13 27.15
N GLU A 325 -9.82 11.31 28.04
CA GLU A 325 -10.09 10.37 29.14
C GLU A 325 -10.84 9.13 28.67
N SER A 326 -11.75 9.27 27.72
CA SER A 326 -12.50 8.15 27.12
C SER A 326 -11.71 7.41 26.05
N PHE A 327 -10.62 8.01 25.55
CA PHE A 327 -9.88 7.50 24.37
C PHE A 327 -10.80 7.29 23.17
N ALA A 328 -11.64 8.31 22.90
CA ALA A 328 -12.72 8.26 21.94
C ALA A 328 -12.28 7.80 20.54
N TYR A 329 -11.07 8.17 20.13
CA TYR A 329 -10.53 7.83 18.81
C TYR A 329 -9.44 6.76 18.89
N LYS A 330 -9.82 5.59 19.43
CA LYS A 330 -8.99 4.41 19.47
C LYS A 330 -9.27 3.51 18.26
N ARG A 331 -8.21 3.10 17.58
CA ARG A 331 -8.25 2.04 16.55
C ARG A 331 -7.26 0.95 16.93
N ALA A 332 -7.76 -0.29 17.13
CA ALA A 332 -6.99 -1.37 17.72
C ALA A 332 -6.34 -0.88 19.04
N ASP A 333 -5.02 -0.95 19.14
CA ASP A 333 -4.27 -0.46 20.31
C ASP A 333 -3.60 0.92 20.07
N ARG A 334 -4.11 1.70 19.11
CA ARG A 334 -3.63 3.05 18.77
C ARG A 334 -4.65 4.11 19.16
N TYR A 335 -4.16 5.21 19.72
CA TYR A 335 -4.93 6.40 20.09
C TYR A 335 -4.52 7.56 19.19
N TYR A 336 -5.50 8.29 18.68
CA TYR A 336 -5.36 9.42 17.76
C TYR A 336 -5.99 10.67 18.39
N PRO A 337 -5.26 11.46 19.21
CA PRO A 337 -5.86 12.54 20.00
C PRO A 337 -6.49 13.64 19.15
N PHE A 338 -6.04 13.86 17.92
CA PHE A 338 -6.55 14.89 17.04
C PHE A 338 -7.67 14.43 16.08
N ALA A 339 -7.95 13.14 16.06
CA ALA A 339 -9.03 12.56 15.27
C ALA A 339 -9.05 13.03 13.80
N GLU A 340 -10.20 13.55 13.33
CA GLU A 340 -10.42 14.03 11.96
C GLU A 340 -9.47 15.15 11.54
N GLN A 341 -9.00 15.98 12.48
CA GLN A 341 -8.14 17.14 12.18
C GLN A 341 -6.77 16.75 11.64
N MET A 342 -6.29 15.55 12.00
CA MET A 342 -4.97 15.06 11.59
C MET A 342 -5.05 13.79 10.73
N PHE A 343 -6.24 13.35 10.37
CA PHE A 343 -6.44 12.08 9.67
C PHE A 343 -5.60 11.97 8.39
N PHE A 344 -5.59 13.00 7.54
CA PHE A 344 -4.80 12.99 6.31
C PHE A 344 -3.29 13.00 6.53
N TRP A 345 -2.83 13.39 7.71
CA TRP A 345 -1.43 13.28 8.11
C TRP A 345 -1.10 11.91 8.69
N THR A 346 -1.87 11.46 9.64
CA THR A 346 -1.57 10.23 10.40
C THR A 346 -2.08 8.98 9.70
N GLY A 347 -3.25 9.04 9.10
CA GLY A 347 -3.96 7.83 8.67
C GLY A 347 -4.45 7.02 9.86
N ASP A 348 -4.71 5.75 9.61
CA ASP A 348 -5.11 4.76 10.60
C ASP A 348 -4.37 3.45 10.31
N ALA A 349 -3.94 2.76 11.37
CA ALA A 349 -3.22 1.49 11.28
C ALA A 349 -3.99 0.36 10.59
N ASN A 350 -5.33 0.44 10.54
CA ASN A 350 -6.21 -0.66 10.10
C ASN A 350 -7.12 -0.32 8.92
N THR A 351 -7.17 0.92 8.45
CA THR A 351 -8.04 1.28 7.33
C THR A 351 -7.45 0.84 5.99
N GLY A 352 -8.28 0.25 5.13
CA GLY A 352 -7.90 -0.18 3.77
C GLY A 352 -7.75 0.95 2.74
N ILE A 353 -7.87 2.23 3.15
CA ILE A 353 -7.77 3.41 2.27
C ILE A 353 -6.36 3.58 1.70
N PHE A 354 -5.41 2.87 2.22
CA PHE A 354 -3.97 3.01 1.95
C PHE A 354 -3.50 2.52 0.58
N ASN A 355 -4.36 1.93 -0.21
CA ASN A 355 -3.95 1.29 -1.46
C ASN A 355 -3.64 2.27 -2.59
N GLY A 356 -3.30 3.52 -2.32
CA GLY A 356 -3.05 4.38 -3.44
C GLY A 356 -2.22 5.63 -3.22
N GLY A 357 -1.80 5.99 -2.01
CA GLY A 357 -1.03 7.22 -1.78
C GLY A 357 -1.69 8.52 -2.26
N SER A 358 -2.91 8.42 -2.81
CA SER A 358 -3.61 9.52 -3.48
C SER A 358 -4.57 10.31 -2.59
N ASN A 359 -4.76 9.89 -1.33
CA ASN A 359 -5.81 10.46 -0.47
C ASN A 359 -5.27 11.29 0.70
N GLY A 360 -3.99 11.22 1.02
CA GLY A 360 -3.33 11.92 2.11
C GLY A 360 -1.90 11.43 2.30
N TYR A 361 -1.17 11.97 3.26
CA TYR A 361 0.18 11.49 3.58
C TYR A 361 0.17 10.13 4.27
N PHE A 362 -0.74 9.93 5.24
CA PHE A 362 -0.94 8.69 5.96
C PHE A 362 0.35 8.10 6.56
N ALA A 363 0.93 8.79 7.55
CA ALA A 363 2.20 8.42 8.18
C ALA A 363 2.20 7.00 8.78
N GLU A 364 1.06 6.51 9.30
CA GLU A 364 0.91 5.13 9.80
C GLU A 364 1.20 4.09 8.71
N TYR A 365 0.84 4.39 7.46
CA TYR A 365 1.13 3.54 6.32
C TYR A 365 2.54 3.80 5.77
N ALA A 366 2.88 5.06 5.52
CA ALA A 366 4.15 5.46 4.93
C ALA A 366 5.36 5.01 5.79
N HIS A 367 5.19 5.01 7.12
CA HIS A 367 6.23 4.63 8.09
C HIS A 367 5.83 3.40 8.92
N GLY A 368 4.94 2.57 8.39
CA GLY A 368 4.48 1.37 9.07
C GLY A 368 5.60 0.37 9.39
N ALA A 369 6.64 0.36 8.57
CA ALA A 369 7.82 -0.47 8.76
C ALA A 369 8.64 -0.02 9.98
N GLU A 370 8.99 1.25 10.04
CA GLU A 370 9.76 1.86 11.12
C GLU A 370 9.00 1.81 12.45
N LEU A 371 7.72 2.19 12.44
CA LEU A 371 6.85 2.17 13.62
C LEU A 371 6.70 0.76 14.22
N ARG A 372 6.75 -0.28 13.39
CA ARG A 372 6.54 -1.67 13.80
C ARG A 372 7.80 -2.53 13.78
N GLY A 373 8.91 -2.01 13.27
CA GLY A 373 10.22 -2.65 13.30
C GLY A 373 10.41 -3.76 12.26
N PHE A 374 9.92 -3.56 11.03
CA PHE A 374 10.22 -4.40 9.88
C PHE A 374 10.78 -3.55 8.72
N GLU A 375 11.15 -4.16 7.61
CA GLU A 375 11.67 -3.47 6.44
C GLU A 375 10.74 -3.63 5.23
N THR A 376 10.83 -2.71 4.27
CA THR A 376 10.04 -2.74 3.03
C THR A 376 10.95 -2.64 1.78
N PRO A 377 11.82 -3.63 1.53
CA PRO A 377 12.66 -3.62 0.34
C PRO A 377 11.80 -3.70 -0.92
N THR A 378 12.24 -2.99 -1.96
CA THR A 378 11.66 -3.10 -3.29
C THR A 378 12.06 -4.42 -3.92
N ALA A 379 11.09 -5.22 -4.33
CA ALA A 379 11.30 -6.48 -5.01
C ALA A 379 10.84 -6.39 -6.47
N LYS A 380 11.67 -6.89 -7.38
CA LYS A 380 11.33 -7.07 -8.79
C LYS A 380 11.17 -8.55 -9.09
N PHE A 381 10.13 -8.92 -9.78
CA PHE A 381 9.94 -10.29 -10.23
C PHE A 381 9.21 -10.37 -11.56
N GLN A 382 9.47 -11.45 -12.27
CA GLN A 382 8.79 -11.77 -13.51
C GLN A 382 7.46 -12.43 -13.16
N VAL A 383 6.38 -11.85 -13.67
CA VAL A 383 5.03 -12.41 -13.56
C VAL A 383 4.67 -13.00 -14.90
N SER A 384 4.42 -14.29 -14.92
CA SER A 384 3.82 -14.92 -16.09
C SER A 384 2.33 -14.63 -16.07
N ALA A 385 1.78 -14.11 -17.16
CA ALA A 385 0.35 -13.97 -17.28
C ALA A 385 -0.32 -15.35 -17.23
N THR A 386 -1.42 -15.43 -16.48
CA THR A 386 -2.15 -16.67 -16.27
C THR A 386 -2.56 -17.30 -17.59
N ARG A 387 -2.24 -18.53 -17.76
CA ARG A 387 -2.37 -19.28 -19.01
C ARG A 387 -3.77 -19.81 -19.29
N PHE A 388 -4.67 -19.63 -18.33
CA PHE A 388 -6.02 -20.17 -18.43
C PHE A 388 -7.05 -19.10 -18.07
N ARG A 389 -7.40 -18.26 -19.04
CA ARG A 389 -8.53 -17.33 -18.95
C ARG A 389 -9.69 -17.84 -19.80
N GLU A 390 -10.88 -17.82 -19.27
CA GLU A 390 -12.12 -18.12 -20.03
C GLU A 390 -12.09 -19.44 -20.80
N ASN A 391 -11.61 -20.52 -20.19
CA ASN A 391 -11.48 -21.84 -20.80
C ASN A 391 -10.49 -21.93 -22.00
N ARG A 392 -9.55 -20.99 -22.12
CA ARG A 392 -8.51 -21.03 -23.15
C ARG A 392 -7.12 -20.93 -22.54
N PHE A 393 -6.18 -21.71 -23.09
CA PHE A 393 -4.76 -21.51 -22.84
C PHE A 393 -4.30 -20.28 -23.64
N LEU A 394 -3.82 -19.26 -22.92
CA LEU A 394 -3.19 -18.09 -23.52
C LEU A 394 -1.68 -18.31 -23.61
N PRO A 395 -1.00 -17.75 -24.62
CA PRO A 395 0.45 -17.77 -24.69
C PRO A 395 1.03 -17.08 -23.43
N GLU A 396 2.13 -17.62 -22.94
CA GLU A 396 2.82 -17.12 -21.75
C GLU A 396 3.46 -15.75 -22.06
N THR A 397 2.94 -14.71 -21.44
CA THR A 397 3.55 -13.39 -21.46
C THR A 397 4.17 -13.12 -20.10
N THR A 398 5.47 -12.80 -20.07
CA THR A 398 6.16 -12.41 -18.84
C THR A 398 6.26 -10.89 -18.78
N THR A 399 5.81 -10.30 -17.67
CA THR A 399 5.97 -8.89 -17.36
C THR A 399 6.78 -8.71 -16.09
N GLU A 400 7.71 -7.74 -16.07
CA GLU A 400 8.40 -7.38 -14.84
C GLU A 400 7.48 -6.52 -13.98
N MET A 401 7.32 -6.94 -12.74
CA MET A 401 6.54 -6.23 -11.74
C MET A 401 7.44 -5.79 -10.59
N THR A 402 7.29 -4.53 -10.18
CA THR A 402 8.02 -3.97 -9.04
C THR A 402 7.04 -3.71 -7.91
N VAL A 403 7.26 -4.31 -6.75
CA VAL A 403 6.43 -4.11 -5.56
C VAL A 403 7.28 -3.93 -4.31
N ASN A 404 6.74 -3.27 -3.31
CA ASN A 404 7.34 -3.20 -1.98
C ASN A 404 6.99 -4.48 -1.22
N LYS A 405 8.00 -5.31 -0.99
CA LYS A 405 7.89 -6.52 -0.17
C LYS A 405 8.09 -6.14 1.30
N ARG A 406 7.21 -6.60 2.19
CA ARG A 406 7.45 -6.48 3.64
C ARG A 406 8.40 -7.57 4.10
N ASP A 407 9.48 -7.18 4.74
CA ASP A 407 10.48 -8.10 5.29
C ASP A 407 10.37 -8.16 6.81
N TYR A 408 9.84 -9.26 7.31
CA TYR A 408 9.59 -9.49 8.74
C TYR A 408 10.68 -10.30 9.44
N ARG A 409 11.85 -10.50 8.81
CA ARG A 409 12.95 -11.29 9.42
C ARG A 409 13.37 -10.77 10.79
N ALA A 410 13.35 -9.46 10.97
CA ALA A 410 13.64 -8.83 12.27
C ALA A 410 12.65 -9.21 13.39
N LEU A 411 11.43 -9.63 13.05
CA LEU A 411 10.38 -10.02 14.00
C LEU A 411 10.28 -11.53 14.22
N SER A 412 11.02 -12.35 13.46
CA SER A 412 10.93 -13.82 13.51
C SER A 412 11.23 -14.37 14.91
N SER A 413 12.27 -13.88 15.55
CA SER A 413 12.63 -14.30 16.93
C SER A 413 11.57 -13.92 17.95
N LEU A 414 10.91 -12.77 17.80
CA LEU A 414 9.84 -12.30 18.69
C LEU A 414 8.58 -13.16 18.53
N LEU A 415 8.26 -13.55 17.30
CA LEU A 415 7.12 -14.41 16.99
C LEU A 415 7.28 -15.80 17.62
N LEU A 416 8.50 -16.34 17.60
CA LEU A 416 8.83 -17.67 18.15
C LEU A 416 9.00 -17.68 19.66
N ALA A 417 9.47 -16.59 20.26
CA ALA A 417 9.71 -16.49 21.71
C ALA A 417 8.43 -16.32 22.53
N GLY A 418 7.34 -15.91 21.88
CA GLY A 418 6.07 -15.61 22.55
C GLY A 418 6.01 -14.21 23.17
N ILE A 419 4.79 -13.72 23.34
CA ILE A 419 4.49 -12.31 23.66
C ILE A 419 5.04 -11.83 25.01
N ASN A 420 5.20 -12.73 25.98
CA ASN A 420 5.66 -12.41 27.34
C ASN A 420 7.17 -12.59 27.54
N SER A 421 7.89 -12.91 26.47
CA SER A 421 9.33 -13.15 26.53
C SER A 421 10.16 -11.91 26.86
N PRO A 422 11.39 -12.09 27.40
CA PRO A 422 12.33 -11.00 27.61
C PRO A 422 12.64 -10.23 26.33
N GLU A 423 12.73 -10.93 25.19
CA GLU A 423 13.01 -10.37 23.86
C GLU A 423 11.91 -9.40 23.44
N VAL A 424 10.64 -9.76 23.64
CA VAL A 424 9.50 -8.89 23.35
C VAL A 424 9.51 -7.66 24.26
N ARG A 425 9.82 -7.83 25.56
CA ARG A 425 9.96 -6.70 26.50
C ARG A 425 11.10 -5.76 26.10
N ALA A 426 12.23 -6.29 25.64
CA ALA A 426 13.36 -5.49 25.15
C ALA A 426 12.99 -4.75 23.87
N PHE A 427 12.29 -5.42 22.94
CA PHE A 427 11.83 -4.80 21.69
C PHE A 427 10.84 -3.65 21.94
N LYS A 428 9.91 -3.79 22.88
CA LYS A 428 8.97 -2.72 23.26
C LYS A 428 9.66 -1.46 23.76
N LYS A 429 10.87 -1.56 24.32
CA LYS A 429 11.67 -0.43 24.81
C LYS A 429 12.49 0.26 23.72
N ARG A 430 12.59 -0.32 22.51
CA ARG A 430 13.33 0.32 21.41
C ARG A 430 12.59 1.57 20.96
N ASN A 431 13.36 2.63 20.68
CA ASN A 431 12.80 3.80 20.00
C ASN A 431 12.40 3.41 18.57
N ARG A 432 11.12 3.64 18.24
CA ARG A 432 10.52 3.41 16.92
C ARG A 432 9.61 4.57 16.56
N ASP A 433 9.89 5.72 17.14
CA ASP A 433 9.10 6.92 16.94
C ASP A 433 9.43 7.56 15.60
N VAL A 434 8.43 8.15 14.98
CA VAL A 434 8.57 8.93 13.75
C VAL A 434 8.10 10.36 14.05
N GLN A 435 9.00 11.31 13.88
CA GLN A 435 8.72 12.72 14.07
C GLN A 435 8.45 13.38 12.72
N LEU A 436 7.26 13.95 12.58
CA LEU A 436 6.83 14.63 11.37
C LEU A 436 7.28 16.09 11.36
N THR A 437 7.34 16.71 10.17
CA THR A 437 7.67 18.12 10.00
C THR A 437 6.52 19.04 10.36
N MET A 438 5.29 18.53 10.45
CA MET A 438 4.12 19.31 10.76
C MET A 438 4.14 19.87 12.20
N ASP A 439 3.53 21.04 12.40
CA ASP A 439 3.26 21.65 13.69
C ASP A 439 1.78 21.47 14.03
N ALA A 440 1.48 20.67 15.04
CA ALA A 440 0.10 20.38 15.44
C ALA A 440 -0.64 21.65 15.92
N ALA A 441 0.07 22.56 16.54
CA ALA A 441 -0.50 23.82 17.01
C ALA A 441 -0.82 24.79 15.86
N LEU A 442 0.04 24.84 14.85
CA LEU A 442 -0.23 25.59 13.63
C LEU A 442 -1.40 24.98 12.87
N GLN A 443 -1.36 23.68 12.61
CA GLN A 443 -2.40 22.92 11.91
C GLN A 443 -3.79 23.17 12.53
N THR A 444 -3.91 22.95 13.86
CA THR A 444 -5.20 23.12 14.56
C THR A 444 -5.69 24.57 14.56
N SER A 445 -4.77 25.55 14.65
CA SER A 445 -5.16 26.96 14.59
C SER A 445 -5.68 27.36 13.21
N ILE A 446 -5.02 26.91 12.14
CA ILE A 446 -5.50 27.15 10.77
C ILE A 446 -6.82 26.41 10.54
N GLN A 447 -6.94 25.17 11.00
CA GLN A 447 -8.18 24.38 10.87
C GLN A 447 -9.37 25.07 11.53
N LYS A 448 -9.21 25.54 12.76
CA LYS A 448 -10.24 26.30 13.48
C LYS A 448 -10.61 27.59 12.75
N SER A 449 -9.64 28.27 12.14
CA SER A 449 -9.87 29.48 11.37
C SER A 449 -10.72 29.24 10.14
N ILE A 450 -10.49 28.11 9.43
CA ILE A 450 -11.31 27.73 8.27
C ILE A 450 -12.73 27.41 8.73
N GLN A 451 -12.90 26.67 9.82
CA GLN A 451 -14.19 26.30 10.39
C GLN A 451 -14.99 27.53 10.88
N GLY A 452 -14.31 28.54 11.43
CA GLY A 452 -14.90 29.76 11.94
C GLY A 452 -15.11 30.88 10.90
N ASP A 453 -14.74 30.65 9.64
CA ASP A 453 -14.96 31.66 8.58
C ASP A 453 -16.15 31.28 7.69
N ASP A 454 -17.20 32.10 7.69
CA ASP A 454 -18.47 31.82 7.02
C ASP A 454 -18.38 31.62 5.51
N SER A 455 -17.31 32.10 4.88
CA SER A 455 -17.06 31.90 3.44
C SER A 455 -16.28 30.61 3.19
N ALA A 456 -15.34 30.28 4.06
CA ALA A 456 -14.44 29.12 3.89
C ALA A 456 -15.11 27.82 4.35
N ASN A 457 -15.93 27.83 5.40
CA ASN A 457 -16.59 26.66 5.97
C ASN A 457 -17.76 26.10 5.16
N THR A 458 -18.26 26.85 4.19
CA THR A 458 -19.32 26.42 3.26
C THR A 458 -18.78 25.85 1.95
N LYS A 459 -17.46 25.82 1.78
CA LYS A 459 -16.75 25.45 0.54
C LYS A 459 -15.60 24.50 0.82
N ARG A 460 -15.15 23.78 -0.19
CA ARG A 460 -13.92 23.03 -0.07
C ARG A 460 -12.74 24.00 -0.02
N THR A 461 -12.07 24.03 1.12
CA THR A 461 -10.99 24.98 1.40
C THR A 461 -9.75 24.23 1.86
N SER A 462 -8.59 24.63 1.37
CA SER A 462 -7.30 24.12 1.87
C SER A 462 -6.28 25.22 2.05
N VAL A 463 -5.42 25.04 3.06
CA VAL A 463 -4.27 25.90 3.36
C VAL A 463 -3.07 25.03 3.58
N VAL A 464 -2.09 25.10 2.68
CA VAL A 464 -0.80 24.40 2.79
C VAL A 464 0.28 25.41 3.16
N ILE A 465 1.07 25.07 4.18
CA ILE A 465 2.16 25.92 4.71
C ILE A 465 3.45 25.09 4.72
N MET A 466 4.54 25.66 4.14
CA MET A 466 5.84 24.98 4.07
C MET A 466 7.01 25.96 4.21
N GLU A 467 8.19 25.44 4.46
CA GLU A 467 9.45 26.18 4.45
C GLU A 467 10.12 26.09 3.07
N ASP A 468 10.67 27.22 2.59
CA ASP A 468 11.29 27.31 1.26
C ASP A 468 12.66 26.64 1.15
N ASN A 469 13.40 26.56 2.23
CA ASN A 469 14.79 26.07 2.24
C ASN A 469 14.90 24.57 2.57
N THR A 470 14.05 24.05 3.46
CA THR A 470 14.06 22.64 3.88
C THR A 470 13.03 21.79 3.15
N GLY A 471 11.99 22.42 2.63
CA GLY A 471 10.81 21.75 2.09
C GLY A 471 9.87 21.18 3.15
N ASP A 472 10.09 21.51 4.43
CA ASP A 472 9.25 21.05 5.53
C ASP A 472 7.81 21.51 5.33
N VAL A 473 6.90 20.57 5.22
CA VAL A 473 5.48 20.87 5.23
C VAL A 473 5.03 21.00 6.68
N LEU A 474 4.66 22.22 7.07
CA LEU A 474 4.33 22.58 8.44
C LEU A 474 2.85 22.35 8.76
N ALA A 475 1.98 22.56 7.78
CA ALA A 475 0.54 22.34 7.90
C ALA A 475 -0.08 22.08 6.53
N SER A 476 -1.14 21.27 6.53
CA SER A 476 -2.09 21.12 5.43
C SER A 476 -3.47 21.02 6.05
N ALA A 477 -4.11 22.17 6.28
CA ALA A 477 -5.45 22.22 6.83
C ALA A 477 -6.47 22.21 5.70
N ALA A 478 -7.55 21.46 5.89
CA ALA A 478 -8.57 21.27 4.87
C ALA A 478 -9.99 21.29 5.45
N TRP A 479 -10.95 21.69 4.64
CA TRP A 479 -12.37 21.64 4.93
C TRP A 479 -13.14 21.15 3.70
N PRO A 480 -14.16 20.27 3.85
CA PRO A 480 -14.59 19.63 5.09
C PRO A 480 -13.60 18.61 5.62
N LEU A 481 -13.69 18.30 6.91
CA LEU A 481 -12.95 17.22 7.53
C LEU A 481 -13.59 15.87 7.19
N PRO A 482 -12.82 14.77 7.17
CA PRO A 482 -13.36 13.43 6.98
C PRO A 482 -14.24 13.03 8.17
N ALA A 483 -15.34 12.32 7.90
CA ALA A 483 -16.24 11.80 8.94
C ALA A 483 -15.67 10.49 9.49
N ILE A 484 -14.75 10.60 10.45
CA ILE A 484 -14.07 9.42 11.03
C ILE A 484 -14.94 8.62 12.00
N ASP A 485 -16.05 9.16 12.50
CA ASP A 485 -17.02 8.42 13.31
C ASP A 485 -17.59 7.22 12.55
N ASN A 486 -17.53 7.27 11.23
CA ASN A 486 -17.95 6.21 10.35
C ASN A 486 -16.76 5.70 9.53
N TRP A 487 -15.80 5.07 10.21
CA TRP A 487 -14.59 4.52 9.58
C TRP A 487 -14.88 3.53 8.45
N ASP A 488 -16.02 2.85 8.52
CA ASP A 488 -16.46 1.92 7.48
C ASP A 488 -16.76 2.63 6.16
N LEU A 489 -17.23 3.88 6.20
CA LEU A 489 -17.43 4.71 5.00
C LEU A 489 -16.12 5.04 4.29
N LEU A 490 -15.01 5.10 5.00
CA LEU A 490 -13.69 5.32 4.41
C LEU A 490 -13.17 4.08 3.65
N THR A 491 -13.80 2.92 3.85
CA THR A 491 -13.49 1.66 3.14
C THR A 491 -14.50 1.33 2.04
N LEU A 492 -15.54 2.16 1.84
CA LEU A 492 -16.57 1.94 0.84
C LEU A 492 -16.00 2.02 -0.59
N SER A 493 -16.63 1.29 -1.48
CA SER A 493 -16.33 1.37 -2.91
C SER A 493 -16.65 2.78 -3.45
N GLU A 494 -16.02 3.16 -4.56
CA GLU A 494 -16.25 4.46 -5.21
C GLU A 494 -17.73 4.72 -5.51
N ASN A 495 -18.50 3.67 -5.86
CA ASN A 495 -19.94 3.74 -6.09
C ASN A 495 -20.74 4.06 -4.82
N ASP A 496 -20.30 3.60 -3.65
CA ASP A 496 -20.98 3.87 -2.40
C ASP A 496 -20.63 5.26 -1.86
N LEU A 497 -19.39 5.71 -2.05
CA LEU A 497 -18.95 7.08 -1.73
C LEU A 497 -19.68 8.14 -2.54
N ASN A 498 -20.05 7.83 -3.79
CA ASN A 498 -20.85 8.74 -4.63
C ASN A 498 -22.29 8.95 -4.13
N LYS A 499 -22.77 8.11 -3.23
CA LYS A 499 -24.09 8.26 -2.58
C LYS A 499 -24.05 9.22 -1.39
N LEU A 500 -22.86 9.55 -0.88
CA LEU A 500 -22.69 10.50 0.20
C LEU A 500 -22.88 11.93 -0.30
N PRO A 501 -23.51 12.81 0.49
CA PRO A 501 -23.85 14.15 0.03
C PRO A 501 -22.60 14.96 -0.31
N GLY A 502 -22.34 15.13 -1.61
CA GLY A 502 -21.59 16.25 -2.19
C GLY A 502 -20.08 16.30 -2.02
N TRP A 503 -19.46 15.55 -1.10
CA TRP A 503 -18.06 15.70 -0.76
C TRP A 503 -17.33 14.36 -0.76
N ASN A 504 -16.22 14.26 -1.47
CA ASN A 504 -15.26 13.17 -1.24
C ASN A 504 -14.54 13.45 0.08
N VAL A 505 -15.11 12.94 1.16
CA VAL A 505 -14.58 13.09 2.52
C VAL A 505 -13.25 12.35 2.74
N ASN A 506 -12.85 11.50 1.79
CA ASN A 506 -11.63 10.67 1.84
C ASN A 506 -10.45 11.27 1.06
N THR A 507 -10.55 12.50 0.54
CA THR A 507 -9.49 13.11 -0.28
C THR A 507 -8.91 14.34 0.41
N ASP A 508 -7.59 14.33 0.65
CA ASP A 508 -6.86 15.52 1.07
C ASP A 508 -6.79 16.52 -0.08
N ILE A 509 -7.52 17.60 0.06
CA ILE A 509 -7.60 18.65 -0.96
C ILE A 509 -6.35 19.56 -1.02
N GLY A 510 -5.44 19.45 -0.06
CA GLY A 510 -4.16 20.15 -0.07
C GLY A 510 -3.08 19.42 -0.88
N PHE A 511 -2.97 18.11 -0.68
CA PHE A 511 -1.91 17.29 -1.28
C PHE A 511 -2.32 16.57 -2.55
N THR A 512 -3.52 16.05 -2.62
CA THR A 512 -3.87 15.05 -3.62
C THR A 512 -4.99 15.45 -4.58
N HIS A 513 -5.88 16.36 -4.18
CA HIS A 513 -6.94 16.83 -5.06
C HIS A 513 -6.47 18.00 -5.92
N ALA A 514 -6.31 17.75 -7.21
CA ALA A 514 -5.84 18.74 -8.17
C ALA A 514 -6.99 19.38 -8.96
N THR A 515 -6.90 20.71 -9.14
CA THR A 515 -7.77 21.47 -10.04
C THR A 515 -6.94 22.43 -10.86
N GLN A 516 -7.54 23.13 -11.84
CA GLN A 516 -6.82 24.14 -12.60
C GLN A 516 -6.23 25.20 -11.65
N PRO A 517 -4.95 25.54 -11.78
CA PRO A 517 -4.28 26.51 -10.88
C PRO A 517 -4.54 27.97 -11.24
N GLY A 518 -5.14 28.24 -12.40
CA GLY A 518 -5.36 29.59 -12.91
C GLY A 518 -4.08 30.41 -12.99
N SER A 519 -4.19 31.69 -12.76
CA SER A 519 -3.09 32.64 -12.89
C SER A 519 -1.87 32.39 -11.99
N THR A 520 -1.91 31.41 -11.06
CA THR A 520 -0.70 31.02 -10.31
C THR A 520 0.31 30.29 -11.21
N ALA A 521 -0.14 29.59 -12.25
CA ALA A 521 0.72 28.94 -13.23
C ALA A 521 1.48 29.92 -14.14
N LYS A 522 1.10 31.19 -14.19
CA LYS A 522 1.85 32.23 -14.92
C LYS A 522 3.27 32.41 -14.43
N LEU A 523 3.53 32.02 -13.17
CA LEU A 523 4.88 31.95 -12.62
C LEU A 523 5.75 30.92 -13.36
N VAL A 524 5.16 29.79 -13.76
CA VAL A 524 5.87 28.78 -14.59
C VAL A 524 6.20 29.35 -15.97
N THR A 525 5.23 29.99 -16.63
CA THR A 525 5.42 30.59 -17.97
C THR A 525 6.47 31.69 -17.92
N ALA A 526 6.48 32.51 -16.87
CA ALA A 526 7.50 33.53 -16.67
C ALA A 526 8.89 32.93 -16.43
N LEU A 527 9.01 31.88 -15.58
CA LEU A 527 10.28 31.15 -15.38
C LEU A 527 10.78 30.54 -16.70
N ALA A 528 9.89 29.89 -17.47
CA ALA A 528 10.21 29.33 -18.77
C ALA A 528 10.76 30.41 -19.72
N ALA A 529 10.12 31.59 -19.77
CA ALA A 529 10.62 32.72 -20.56
C ALA A 529 12.00 33.20 -20.11
N PHE A 530 12.23 33.31 -18.80
CA PHE A 530 13.56 33.66 -18.25
C PHE A 530 14.59 32.58 -18.56
N ASN A 531 14.23 31.32 -18.43
CA ASN A 531 15.13 30.20 -18.73
C ASN A 531 15.54 30.13 -20.19
N LYS A 532 14.67 30.55 -21.12
CA LYS A 532 14.93 30.56 -22.55
C LYS A 532 15.59 31.86 -23.06
N LEU A 533 15.05 33.00 -22.66
CA LEU A 533 15.45 34.31 -23.20
C LEU A 533 16.40 35.10 -22.28
N GLY A 534 16.69 34.59 -21.08
CA GLY A 534 17.49 35.30 -20.09
C GLY A 534 16.78 36.57 -19.59
N GLU A 535 17.53 37.57 -19.22
CA GLU A 535 17.04 38.90 -18.77
C GLU A 535 16.25 39.65 -19.83
N ALA A 536 16.41 39.30 -21.12
CA ALA A 536 15.66 39.90 -22.21
C ALA A 536 14.13 39.64 -22.03
N ALA A 537 13.74 38.54 -21.37
CA ALA A 537 12.36 38.24 -21.04
C ALA A 537 11.68 39.37 -20.23
N ALA A 538 12.42 40.01 -19.30
CA ALA A 538 11.89 41.12 -18.49
C ALA A 538 11.57 42.36 -19.32
N ARG A 539 12.35 42.64 -20.37
CA ARG A 539 12.23 43.80 -21.25
C ARG A 539 11.41 43.53 -22.51
N LYS A 540 11.04 42.30 -22.74
CA LYS A 540 10.22 41.89 -23.89
C LYS A 540 8.85 42.56 -23.82
N VAL A 541 8.52 43.28 -24.88
CA VAL A 541 7.22 43.88 -25.08
C VAL A 541 6.35 42.93 -25.89
N ILE A 542 5.20 42.56 -25.35
CA ILE A 542 4.15 41.82 -26.06
C ILE A 542 2.97 42.77 -26.30
N VAL A 543 2.55 42.89 -27.54
CA VAL A 543 1.41 43.71 -27.90
C VAL A 543 0.11 42.92 -27.65
N VAL A 544 -0.69 43.38 -26.69
CA VAL A 544 -2.03 42.83 -26.42
C VAL A 544 -3.07 43.74 -27.07
N HIS A 545 -3.76 43.21 -28.05
CA HIS A 545 -4.79 43.98 -28.76
C HIS A 545 -6.14 44.00 -27.99
N PRO A 546 -6.99 45.01 -28.15
CA PRO A 546 -8.30 45.05 -27.48
C PRO A 546 -9.19 43.83 -27.77
N GLN A 547 -9.11 43.26 -28.98
CA GLN A 547 -9.85 42.05 -29.34
C GLN A 547 -9.33 40.78 -28.62
N ASP A 548 -8.10 40.78 -28.07
CA ASP A 548 -7.50 39.65 -27.38
C ASP A 548 -7.92 39.53 -25.91
N LEU A 549 -8.49 40.61 -25.34
CA LEU A 549 -8.80 40.69 -23.91
C LEU A 549 -9.68 39.53 -23.45
N ILE A 550 -9.18 38.78 -22.48
CA ILE A 550 -9.86 37.66 -21.83
C ILE A 550 -10.50 38.20 -20.54
N ARG A 551 -11.80 37.96 -20.38
CA ARG A 551 -12.54 38.30 -19.16
C ARG A 551 -12.99 37.03 -18.45
N ILE A 552 -12.67 36.93 -17.19
CA ILE A 552 -13.14 35.88 -16.27
C ILE A 552 -14.03 36.54 -15.23
N LYS A 553 -15.19 35.93 -14.94
CA LYS A 553 -16.09 36.44 -13.90
C LYS A 553 -15.37 36.36 -12.55
N GLY A 554 -15.28 37.45 -11.82
CA GLY A 554 -14.63 37.52 -10.51
C GLY A 554 -13.12 37.80 -10.55
N ASP A 555 -12.54 38.05 -11.72
CA ASP A 555 -11.14 38.48 -11.87
C ASP A 555 -11.06 39.89 -12.46
N GLU A 556 -9.88 40.55 -12.32
CA GLU A 556 -9.63 41.84 -12.99
C GLU A 556 -9.53 41.61 -14.52
N PRO A 557 -10.12 42.54 -15.33
CA PRO A 557 -10.05 42.43 -16.79
C PRO A 557 -8.59 42.57 -17.27
N ASP A 558 -8.25 41.84 -18.34
CA ASP A 558 -7.00 42.03 -19.04
C ASP A 558 -6.82 43.46 -19.54
N GLU A 559 -5.58 43.90 -19.65
CA GLU A 559 -5.18 45.24 -20.13
C GLU A 559 -4.59 45.10 -21.52
N ALA A 560 -5.06 45.99 -22.45
CA ALA A 560 -4.52 46.09 -23.79
C ALA A 560 -3.33 47.07 -23.84
N GLY A 561 -2.46 46.93 -24.86
CA GLY A 561 -1.32 47.79 -25.09
C GLY A 561 0.02 47.06 -25.14
N ASN A 562 1.09 47.81 -25.02
CA ASN A 562 2.44 47.32 -24.97
C ASN A 562 2.76 46.85 -23.54
N ILE A 563 2.71 45.56 -23.31
CA ILE A 563 2.86 44.95 -21.97
C ILE A 563 4.22 44.30 -21.80
N MET A 564 4.90 44.54 -20.69
CA MET A 564 6.10 43.83 -20.26
C MET A 564 5.80 42.85 -19.13
N MET A 565 6.73 41.93 -18.84
CA MET A 565 6.59 40.86 -17.86
C MET A 565 6.15 41.32 -16.48
N GLU A 566 6.75 42.38 -15.93
CA GLU A 566 6.38 42.97 -14.66
C GLU A 566 4.89 43.31 -14.62
N ARG A 567 4.46 44.15 -15.60
CA ARG A 567 3.07 44.58 -15.70
C ARG A 567 2.11 43.43 -15.87
N ALA A 568 2.51 42.42 -16.68
CA ALA A 568 1.72 41.20 -16.90
C ALA A 568 1.52 40.36 -15.62
N ILE A 569 2.54 40.19 -14.78
CA ILE A 569 2.43 39.53 -13.46
C ILE A 569 1.56 40.36 -12.51
N VAL A 570 1.83 41.66 -12.37
CA VAL A 570 1.13 42.55 -11.44
C VAL A 570 -0.36 42.65 -11.76
N ARG A 571 -0.71 42.81 -13.03
CA ARG A 571 -2.11 42.91 -13.50
C ARG A 571 -2.71 41.56 -13.86
N SER A 572 -1.94 40.49 -13.74
CA SER A 572 -2.37 39.11 -14.06
C SER A 572 -2.94 38.96 -15.47
N ASN A 573 -2.28 39.60 -16.49
CA ASN A 573 -2.75 39.64 -17.87
C ASN A 573 -2.71 38.28 -18.55
N ASN A 574 -3.86 37.69 -18.89
CA ASN A 574 -3.97 36.35 -19.48
C ASN A 574 -3.43 36.35 -20.92
N SER A 575 -3.83 37.33 -21.70
CA SER A 575 -3.53 37.48 -23.13
C SER A 575 -2.02 37.62 -23.36
N PHE A 576 -1.31 38.31 -22.48
CA PHE A 576 0.14 38.43 -22.51
C PHE A 576 0.79 37.03 -22.43
N PHE A 577 0.41 36.23 -21.46
CA PHE A 577 1.05 34.91 -21.25
C PHE A 577 0.73 33.90 -22.35
N ILE A 578 -0.47 33.94 -22.91
CA ILE A 578 -0.83 33.14 -24.07
C ILE A 578 0.06 33.50 -25.27
N ARG A 579 0.21 34.81 -25.57
CA ARG A 579 1.08 35.26 -26.67
C ARG A 579 2.54 34.93 -26.40
N LEU A 580 3.05 35.25 -25.22
CA LEU A 580 4.43 34.98 -24.84
C LEU A 580 4.79 33.50 -25.03
N ALA A 581 3.93 32.58 -24.51
CA ALA A 581 4.20 31.16 -24.57
C ALA A 581 4.25 30.60 -26.01
N ASN A 582 3.35 31.08 -26.86
CA ASN A 582 3.29 30.60 -28.25
C ASN A 582 4.28 31.30 -29.17
N GLU A 583 4.45 32.64 -29.07
CA GLU A 583 5.32 33.41 -29.92
C GLU A 583 6.80 33.15 -29.64
N GLU A 584 7.17 32.89 -28.38
CA GLU A 584 8.52 32.49 -27.96
C GLU A 584 8.72 30.97 -27.88
N GLN A 585 7.68 30.19 -28.23
CA GLN A 585 7.74 28.71 -28.26
C GLN A 585 8.27 28.12 -26.94
N LEU A 586 7.64 28.46 -25.79
CA LEU A 586 8.10 28.13 -24.42
C LEU A 586 7.66 26.73 -23.93
N GLN A 587 7.09 25.91 -24.79
CA GLN A 587 6.49 24.63 -24.42
C GLN A 587 7.47 23.68 -23.75
N GLU A 588 8.70 23.62 -24.20
CA GLU A 588 9.73 22.73 -23.65
C GLU A 588 10.10 23.15 -22.23
N GLU A 589 10.42 24.41 -22.04
CA GLU A 589 10.79 24.98 -20.75
C GLU A 589 9.62 24.98 -19.75
N MET A 590 8.37 25.20 -20.22
CA MET A 590 7.18 25.09 -19.41
C MET A 590 6.97 23.64 -18.97
N GLY A 591 7.08 22.67 -19.87
CA GLY A 591 6.93 21.25 -19.59
C GLY A 591 7.91 20.75 -18.54
N GLU A 592 9.18 21.21 -18.64
CA GLU A 592 10.21 20.87 -17.67
C GLU A 592 9.84 21.38 -16.25
N VAL A 593 9.44 22.64 -16.11
CA VAL A 593 9.04 23.21 -14.80
C VAL A 593 7.77 22.54 -14.27
N TYR A 594 6.78 22.24 -15.11
CA TYR A 594 5.57 21.52 -14.67
C TYR A 594 5.90 20.13 -14.15
N LEU A 595 6.75 19.38 -14.87
CA LEU A 595 7.20 18.06 -14.44
C LEU A 595 7.94 18.12 -13.08
N GLN A 596 8.87 19.07 -12.93
CA GLN A 596 9.65 19.24 -11.70
C GLN A 596 8.78 19.63 -10.50
N THR A 597 7.75 20.44 -10.71
CA THR A 597 6.83 20.88 -9.64
C THR A 597 5.79 19.83 -9.25
N GLY A 598 5.63 18.77 -10.03
CA GLY A 598 4.59 17.77 -9.80
C GLY A 598 3.20 18.19 -10.29
N MET A 599 3.11 19.23 -11.14
CA MET A 599 1.87 19.56 -11.83
C MET A 599 1.63 18.57 -12.95
N PHE A 600 0.36 18.28 -13.25
CA PHE A 600 0.00 17.25 -14.20
C PHE A 600 -1.13 17.65 -15.14
N LEU A 601 -1.38 16.80 -16.12
CA LEU A 601 -2.43 17.00 -17.10
C LEU A 601 -3.68 16.22 -16.71
N HIS A 602 -4.84 16.82 -16.92
CA HIS A 602 -6.11 16.19 -16.61
C HIS A 602 -6.25 14.83 -17.31
N GLY A 603 -6.64 13.80 -16.57
CA GLY A 603 -6.75 12.43 -17.07
C GLY A 603 -5.46 11.61 -17.06
N VAL A 604 -4.35 12.20 -16.57
CA VAL A 604 -3.08 11.50 -16.37
C VAL A 604 -2.58 11.80 -14.97
N GLY A 605 -2.21 10.76 -14.25
CA GLY A 605 -1.70 10.87 -12.89
C GLY A 605 -0.50 11.81 -12.79
N GLY A 606 -0.44 12.59 -11.73
CA GLY A 606 0.71 13.40 -11.34
C GLY A 606 1.54 12.73 -10.25
N TYR A 607 2.53 13.45 -9.78
CA TYR A 607 3.38 13.01 -8.68
C TYR A 607 3.00 13.76 -7.42
N TYR A 608 2.38 13.07 -6.47
CA TYR A 608 2.03 13.66 -5.17
C TYR A 608 3.21 13.60 -4.20
N TYR A 609 3.98 12.52 -4.27
CA TYR A 609 5.11 12.25 -3.39
C TYR A 609 6.35 11.89 -4.20
N GLU A 610 7.51 12.09 -3.60
CA GLU A 610 8.81 11.88 -4.25
C GLU A 610 9.02 10.45 -4.77
N ALA A 611 8.52 9.43 -4.06
CA ALA A 611 8.62 8.04 -4.49
C ALA A 611 7.97 7.82 -5.87
N GLU A 612 6.84 8.48 -6.11
CA GLU A 612 6.14 8.43 -7.40
C GLU A 612 6.92 9.20 -8.48
N ARG A 613 7.48 10.37 -8.12
CA ARG A 613 8.27 11.17 -9.06
C ARG A 613 9.53 10.45 -9.53
N ASN A 614 10.15 9.64 -8.69
CA ASN A 614 11.34 8.86 -9.04
C ASN A 614 11.01 7.61 -9.85
N ASN A 615 9.73 7.34 -10.11
CA ASN A 615 9.31 6.25 -11.00
C ASN A 615 9.51 6.68 -12.47
N THR A 616 10.57 6.17 -13.09
CA THR A 616 10.96 6.49 -14.48
C THR A 616 9.84 6.17 -15.47
N GLY A 617 9.11 5.08 -15.29
CA GLY A 617 8.00 4.71 -16.17
C GLY A 617 6.83 5.70 -16.15
N GLN A 618 6.53 6.32 -15.00
CA GLN A 618 5.53 7.39 -14.93
C GLN A 618 6.03 8.70 -15.55
N GLN A 619 7.30 9.03 -15.35
CA GLN A 619 7.91 10.20 -16.01
C GLN A 619 7.86 10.10 -17.52
N ASP A 620 8.15 8.93 -18.07
CA ASP A 620 8.12 8.72 -19.53
C ASP A 620 6.69 8.83 -20.09
N LYS A 621 5.69 8.27 -19.39
CA LYS A 621 4.27 8.45 -19.75
C LYS A 621 3.85 9.93 -19.72
N TRP A 622 4.29 10.67 -18.68
CA TRP A 622 4.02 12.09 -18.56
C TRP A 622 4.63 12.88 -19.72
N LYS A 623 5.91 12.61 -20.05
CA LYS A 623 6.62 13.23 -21.20
C LYS A 623 5.96 12.91 -22.53
N GLU A 624 5.54 11.67 -22.74
CA GLU A 624 4.84 11.26 -23.95
C GLU A 624 3.53 12.02 -24.11
N LEU A 625 2.75 12.12 -23.04
CA LEU A 625 1.49 12.86 -23.10
C LEU A 625 1.71 14.36 -23.28
N TRP A 626 2.70 14.94 -22.61
CA TRP A 626 3.09 16.33 -22.81
C TRP A 626 3.39 16.60 -24.29
N ARG A 627 4.21 15.77 -24.92
CA ARG A 627 4.51 15.86 -26.36
C ARG A 627 3.26 15.77 -27.23
N LYS A 628 2.35 14.85 -26.95
CA LYS A 628 1.08 14.72 -27.68
C LYS A 628 0.22 15.98 -27.53
N THR A 629 0.12 16.53 -26.35
CA THR A 629 -0.64 17.75 -26.04
C THR A 629 -0.02 18.97 -26.71
N GLU A 630 1.30 19.08 -26.70
CA GLU A 630 2.09 20.10 -27.33
C GLU A 630 1.90 20.11 -28.86
N PHE A 631 2.08 18.98 -29.52
CA PHE A 631 1.88 18.84 -30.95
C PHE A 631 0.48 19.24 -31.41
N ALA A 632 -0.53 18.89 -30.64
CA ALA A 632 -1.92 19.26 -30.94
C ALA A 632 -2.19 20.76 -30.82
N SER A 633 -1.43 21.46 -29.96
CA SER A 633 -1.66 22.88 -29.66
C SER A 633 -0.93 23.84 -30.59
N ILE A 634 0.29 23.52 -31.04
CA ILE A 634 1.08 24.35 -31.94
C ILE A 634 0.34 24.57 -33.28
N LYS A 635 -0.34 23.55 -33.80
CA LYS A 635 -1.14 23.63 -35.04
C LYS A 635 -2.42 24.47 -34.90
N ARG A 636 -2.82 24.84 -33.67
CA ARG A 636 -4.11 25.51 -33.40
C ARG A 636 -3.98 26.96 -32.95
N TYR A 637 -2.77 27.45 -32.64
CA TYR A 637 -2.58 28.83 -32.23
C TYR A 637 -2.94 29.81 -33.35
N ASP A 638 -3.92 30.67 -33.11
CA ASP A 638 -4.34 31.73 -34.02
C ASP A 638 -3.85 33.07 -33.48
N ARG A 639 -2.80 33.61 -34.05
CA ARG A 639 -2.19 34.87 -33.65
C ARG A 639 -3.16 36.06 -33.79
N ASN A 640 -4.11 35.98 -34.71
CA ASN A 640 -5.08 37.04 -34.95
C ASN A 640 -6.34 36.92 -34.05
N ASN A 641 -6.55 35.73 -33.46
CA ASN A 641 -7.69 35.47 -32.59
C ASN A 641 -7.36 34.47 -31.46
N ILE A 642 -6.60 34.89 -30.46
CA ILE A 642 -6.16 34.03 -29.36
C ILE A 642 -7.33 33.50 -28.50
N ARG A 643 -8.50 34.14 -28.57
CA ARG A 643 -9.69 33.68 -27.82
C ARG A 643 -10.17 32.30 -28.25
N ARG A 644 -9.92 31.89 -29.53
CA ARG A 644 -10.30 30.56 -30.04
C ARG A 644 -9.47 29.43 -29.41
N THR A 645 -8.24 29.72 -29.02
CA THR A 645 -7.29 28.72 -28.49
C THR A 645 -7.02 28.85 -27.00
N ARG A 646 -7.56 29.88 -26.33
CA ARG A 646 -7.24 30.26 -24.95
C ARG A 646 -7.36 29.16 -23.90
N ALA A 647 -8.22 28.16 -24.11
CA ALA A 647 -8.52 27.12 -23.14
C ALA A 647 -7.88 25.75 -23.48
N ARG A 648 -7.02 25.70 -24.52
CA ARG A 648 -6.47 24.42 -24.98
C ARG A 648 -4.95 24.43 -25.15
N GLY A 649 -4.33 23.29 -24.85
CA GLY A 649 -2.92 23.07 -25.05
C GLY A 649 -2.03 24.12 -24.38
N VAL A 650 -0.90 24.46 -25.01
CA VAL A 650 0.07 25.46 -24.49
C VAL A 650 -0.60 26.79 -24.18
N SER A 651 -1.53 27.24 -25.01
CA SER A 651 -2.26 28.48 -24.77
C SER A 651 -3.04 28.45 -23.46
N GLY A 652 -3.77 27.37 -23.21
CA GLY A 652 -4.53 27.20 -21.94
C GLY A 652 -3.59 27.07 -20.74
N MET A 653 -2.57 26.25 -20.85
CA MET A 653 -1.63 25.97 -19.78
C MET A 653 -0.78 27.19 -19.39
N ALA A 654 -0.46 28.08 -20.36
CA ALA A 654 0.34 29.28 -20.12
C ALA A 654 -0.25 30.23 -19.06
N TRP A 655 -1.55 30.18 -18.81
CA TRP A 655 -2.25 30.98 -17.80
C TRP A 655 -3.02 30.13 -16.80
N GLY A 656 -2.75 28.79 -16.79
CA GLY A 656 -3.24 27.85 -15.78
C GLY A 656 -4.66 27.33 -16.00
N GLN A 657 -5.03 27.14 -17.26
CA GLN A 657 -6.32 26.62 -17.69
C GLN A 657 -6.15 25.38 -18.58
N GLY A 658 -7.24 24.88 -19.13
CA GLY A 658 -7.24 23.74 -20.03
C GLY A 658 -6.92 22.44 -19.29
N GLU A 659 -5.97 21.70 -19.83
CA GLU A 659 -5.58 20.38 -19.33
C GLU A 659 -4.69 20.42 -18.08
N LEU A 660 -4.12 21.60 -17.72
CA LEU A 660 -3.25 21.73 -16.56
C LEU A 660 -4.03 21.67 -15.23
N VAL A 661 -3.60 20.81 -14.34
CA VAL A 661 -4.10 20.72 -12.96
C VAL A 661 -2.96 20.68 -11.95
N ALA A 662 -3.19 21.21 -10.77
CA ALA A 662 -2.23 21.30 -9.70
C ALA A 662 -2.89 21.15 -8.31
N THR A 663 -2.14 20.68 -7.35
CA THR A 663 -2.54 20.70 -5.93
C THR A 663 -2.04 21.98 -5.26
N PRO A 664 -2.62 22.42 -4.14
CA PRO A 664 -2.06 23.51 -3.34
C PRO A 664 -0.60 23.25 -2.93
N ALA A 665 -0.25 22.01 -2.62
CA ALA A 665 1.12 21.65 -2.28
C ALA A 665 2.10 21.86 -3.46
N SER A 666 1.72 21.50 -4.70
CA SER A 666 2.59 21.73 -5.87
C SER A 666 2.76 23.22 -6.20
N ILE A 667 1.72 24.03 -6.02
CA ILE A 667 1.81 25.48 -6.17
C ILE A 667 2.65 26.12 -5.04
N ALA A 668 2.50 25.66 -3.80
CA ALA A 668 3.35 26.10 -2.70
C ALA A 668 4.83 25.76 -2.96
N ARG A 669 5.11 24.55 -3.45
CA ARG A 669 6.45 24.10 -3.82
C ARG A 669 7.08 24.95 -4.93
N LEU A 670 6.31 25.30 -5.98
CA LEU A 670 6.75 26.25 -7.02
C LEU A 670 7.16 27.59 -6.39
N ALA A 671 6.32 28.13 -5.53
CA ALA A 671 6.60 29.40 -4.85
C ALA A 671 7.81 29.31 -3.91
N ALA A 672 7.98 28.17 -3.25
CA ALA A 672 9.16 27.89 -2.43
C ALA A 672 10.46 27.91 -3.29
N GLY A 673 10.42 27.35 -4.48
CA GLY A 673 11.55 27.43 -5.42
C GLY A 673 11.88 28.86 -5.85
N ILE A 674 10.85 29.69 -6.08
CA ILE A 674 11.06 31.12 -6.38
C ILE A 674 11.62 31.85 -5.16
N ALA A 675 11.07 31.64 -3.97
CA ALA A 675 11.51 32.25 -2.71
C ALA A 675 12.96 31.87 -2.37
N ASN A 676 13.37 30.63 -2.69
CA ASN A 676 14.71 30.08 -2.46
C ASN A 676 15.64 30.26 -3.69
N ASN A 677 15.60 31.43 -4.30
CA ASN A 677 16.51 31.82 -5.39
C ASN A 677 16.53 30.87 -6.60
N GLY A 678 15.40 30.26 -6.92
CA GLY A 678 15.25 29.32 -8.05
C GLY A 678 15.55 27.87 -7.73
N LYS A 679 15.95 27.57 -6.50
CA LYS A 679 16.18 26.19 -6.03
C LYS A 679 14.95 25.66 -5.30
N MET A 680 14.18 24.84 -5.96
CA MET A 680 12.94 24.29 -5.44
C MET A 680 13.22 23.09 -4.53
N PRO A 681 12.78 23.12 -3.25
CA PRO A 681 13.00 22.00 -2.33
C PRO A 681 12.11 20.80 -2.69
N GLU A 682 12.49 19.63 -2.19
CA GLU A 682 11.57 18.49 -2.10
C GLU A 682 10.67 18.66 -0.88
N ASN A 683 9.41 18.27 -1.02
CA ASN A 683 8.49 18.23 0.13
C ASN A 683 9.04 17.24 1.15
N ARG A 684 9.23 17.69 2.38
CA ARG A 684 9.65 16.86 3.49
C ARG A 684 8.50 16.76 4.51
N TYR A 685 8.22 15.56 4.93
CA TYR A 685 7.13 15.24 5.87
C TYR A 685 7.65 14.68 7.18
N VAL A 686 8.90 14.22 7.22
CA VAL A 686 9.53 13.58 8.37
C VAL A 686 10.83 14.28 8.73
N MET A 687 11.01 14.55 10.03
CA MET A 687 12.22 15.13 10.60
C MET A 687 13.18 14.08 11.12
N ASP A 688 12.63 13.07 11.80
CA ASP A 688 13.39 12.04 12.50
C ASP A 688 12.70 10.70 12.43
N ILE A 689 13.46 9.64 12.32
CA ILE A 689 12.99 8.25 12.36
C ILE A 689 13.86 7.50 13.37
N ASN A 690 13.24 6.98 14.43
CA ASN A 690 13.92 6.18 15.46
C ASN A 690 15.05 6.93 16.20
N GLY A 691 14.99 8.25 16.29
CA GLY A 691 16.04 9.09 16.85
C GLY A 691 17.18 9.45 15.87
N VAL A 692 16.99 9.15 14.58
CA VAL A 692 17.93 9.49 13.52
C VAL A 692 17.33 10.58 12.63
N PRO A 693 17.95 11.77 12.53
CA PRO A 693 17.45 12.83 11.68
C PRO A 693 17.35 12.41 10.22
N ALA A 694 16.18 12.66 9.62
CA ALA A 694 15.96 12.41 8.20
C ALA A 694 16.79 13.41 7.36
N ALA A 695 17.54 12.89 6.39
CA ALA A 695 18.40 13.72 5.54
C ALA A 695 17.57 14.71 4.70
N LEU A 696 18.09 15.93 4.59
CA LEU A 696 17.56 16.90 3.65
C LEU A 696 17.92 16.47 2.22
N LYS A 697 16.92 16.47 1.36
CA LYS A 697 17.12 16.13 -0.04
C LYS A 697 17.55 17.34 -0.85
N LYS A 698 18.37 17.11 -1.86
CA LYS A 698 18.84 18.18 -2.73
C LYS A 698 17.66 18.72 -3.55
N GLY A 699 17.43 20.03 -3.47
CA GLY A 699 16.41 20.69 -4.30
C GLY A 699 16.75 20.67 -5.78
N VAL A 700 15.75 20.95 -6.62
CA VAL A 700 15.84 21.01 -8.08
C VAL A 700 15.91 22.47 -8.53
N ASP A 701 16.83 22.79 -9.44
CA ASP A 701 16.94 24.14 -10.00
C ASP A 701 15.86 24.36 -11.06
N ILE A 702 14.85 25.20 -10.75
CA ILE A 702 13.77 25.59 -11.67
C ILE A 702 14.07 26.91 -12.39
N ALA A 703 15.07 27.64 -11.95
CA ALA A 703 15.56 28.84 -12.61
C ALA A 703 17.04 28.68 -12.95
N LYS A 704 17.43 28.92 -14.20
CA LYS A 704 18.83 28.87 -14.66
C LYS A 704 19.73 29.92 -13.99
N SER A 705 19.14 30.94 -13.35
CA SER A 705 19.86 31.96 -12.57
C SER A 705 19.04 32.42 -11.37
N PRO A 706 19.66 32.62 -10.19
CA PRO A 706 19.00 33.20 -9.01
C PRO A 706 18.35 34.56 -9.29
N LYS A 707 18.90 35.32 -10.23
CA LYS A 707 18.40 36.63 -10.65
C LYS A 707 16.96 36.55 -11.21
N TYR A 708 16.62 35.46 -11.91
CA TYR A 708 15.27 35.28 -12.47
C TYR A 708 14.22 35.08 -11.37
N ALA A 709 14.57 34.31 -10.35
CA ALA A 709 13.73 34.16 -9.16
C ALA A 709 13.57 35.46 -8.37
N ALA A 710 14.67 36.24 -8.24
CA ALA A 710 14.63 37.55 -7.59
C ALA A 710 13.71 38.55 -8.32
N LEU A 711 13.77 38.61 -9.66
CA LEU A 711 12.86 39.44 -10.48
C LEU A 711 11.40 39.03 -10.28
N LEU A 712 11.11 37.73 -10.29
CA LEU A 712 9.76 37.24 -10.03
C LEU A 712 9.30 37.58 -8.61
N THR A 713 10.16 37.47 -7.63
CA THR A 713 9.88 37.85 -6.22
C THR A 713 9.49 39.32 -6.15
N ASP A 714 10.20 40.21 -6.85
CA ASP A 714 9.86 41.65 -6.89
C ASP A 714 8.49 41.88 -7.54
N TYR A 715 8.20 41.21 -8.67
CA TYR A 715 6.90 41.33 -9.32
C TYR A 715 5.76 40.80 -8.44
N MET A 716 5.99 39.69 -7.74
CA MET A 716 5.02 39.13 -6.79
C MET A 716 4.77 40.05 -5.58
N ARG A 717 5.81 40.78 -5.10
CA ARG A 717 5.67 41.80 -4.05
C ARG A 717 4.78 42.94 -4.51
N LYS A 718 4.99 43.47 -5.71
CA LYS A 718 4.20 44.54 -6.31
C LYS A 718 2.73 44.13 -6.50
N GLN A 719 2.49 42.86 -6.85
CA GLN A 719 1.14 42.31 -6.99
C GLN A 719 0.42 42.20 -5.63
N SER A 720 1.10 41.74 -4.58
CA SER A 720 0.50 41.52 -3.26
C SER A 720 0.38 42.78 -2.41
N ALA A 721 1.25 43.76 -2.54
CA ALA A 721 1.33 44.93 -1.69
C ALA A 721 -0.01 45.67 -1.50
N PRO A 722 -0.82 45.95 -2.54
CA PRO A 722 -2.11 46.61 -2.37
C PRO A 722 -3.14 45.78 -1.59
N LYS A 723 -3.04 44.48 -1.63
CA LYS A 723 -4.00 43.53 -1.05
C LYS A 723 -3.77 43.24 0.41
N ILE A 724 -2.50 43.29 0.86
CA ILE A 724 -2.06 42.88 2.19
C ILE A 724 -1.43 44.04 2.99
N ASN A 725 -1.40 45.26 2.44
CA ASN A 725 -0.67 46.42 2.97
C ASN A 725 -1.07 46.82 4.41
N ARG A 726 -2.30 46.46 4.84
CA ARG A 726 -2.80 46.75 6.18
C ARG A 726 -2.12 45.93 7.29
N LEU A 727 -1.41 44.87 6.94
CA LEU A 727 -0.83 43.96 7.91
C LEU A 727 0.65 44.25 8.20
N HIS A 728 1.25 45.27 7.59
CA HIS A 728 2.66 45.67 7.76
C HIS A 728 3.63 44.49 7.62
N ILE A 729 3.45 43.66 6.57
CA ILE A 729 4.28 42.51 6.29
C ILE A 729 4.81 42.54 4.87
N LEU A 730 6.07 42.04 4.70
CA LEU A 730 6.64 41.87 3.37
C LEU A 730 6.19 40.54 2.76
N VAL A 731 5.16 40.62 1.93
CA VAL A 731 4.60 39.42 1.25
C VAL A 731 4.81 39.51 -0.25
N ALA A 732 5.37 38.46 -0.82
CA ALA A 732 5.39 38.23 -2.27
C ALA A 732 4.35 37.17 -2.62
N GLY A 733 3.39 37.49 -3.48
CA GLY A 733 2.30 36.55 -3.74
C GLY A 733 1.70 36.67 -5.14
N LYS A 734 0.94 35.65 -5.51
CA LYS A 734 0.21 35.55 -6.78
C LYS A 734 -1.18 34.99 -6.57
N THR A 735 -2.17 35.67 -7.12
CA THR A 735 -3.57 35.24 -7.13
C THR A 735 -3.89 34.42 -8.38
N GLY A 736 -4.90 33.53 -8.27
CA GLY A 736 -5.43 32.77 -9.38
C GLY A 736 -6.96 32.61 -9.29
N THR A 737 -7.65 32.73 -10.41
CA THR A 737 -9.09 32.54 -10.53
C THR A 737 -9.35 31.68 -11.76
N PRO A 738 -9.17 30.32 -11.67
CA PRO A 738 -9.52 29.44 -12.77
C PRO A 738 -11.03 29.27 -12.88
N GLU A 739 -11.50 29.09 -14.10
CA GLU A 739 -12.85 28.62 -14.42
C GLU A 739 -12.80 27.13 -14.70
N ARG A 740 -13.71 26.36 -14.14
CA ARG A 740 -13.87 24.93 -14.43
C ARG A 740 -15.35 24.51 -14.44
N ILE A 741 -15.63 23.40 -15.10
CA ILE A 741 -16.96 22.81 -15.08
C ILE A 741 -17.01 21.79 -13.94
N PHE A 742 -17.99 21.96 -13.05
CA PHE A 742 -18.25 21.03 -11.96
C PHE A 742 -19.75 20.70 -11.94
N LYS A 743 -20.11 19.42 -12.05
CA LYS A 743 -21.52 18.95 -12.13
C LYS A 743 -22.34 19.68 -13.21
N GLY A 744 -21.72 20.04 -14.34
CA GLY A 744 -22.37 20.75 -15.44
C GLY A 744 -22.44 22.26 -15.31
N GLU A 745 -22.05 22.83 -14.17
CA GLU A 745 -22.03 24.27 -13.93
C GLU A 745 -20.62 24.84 -14.04
N SER A 746 -20.51 26.08 -14.56
CA SER A 746 -19.24 26.81 -14.56
C SER A 746 -19.02 27.44 -13.20
N ILE A 747 -17.96 27.00 -12.52
CA ILE A 747 -17.54 27.52 -11.23
C ILE A 747 -16.15 28.12 -11.29
N ASN A 748 -15.82 29.00 -10.36
CA ASN A 748 -14.49 29.53 -10.16
C ASN A 748 -13.89 28.97 -8.89
N ASP A 749 -12.56 28.72 -8.89
CA ASP A 749 -11.83 28.51 -7.64
C ASP A 749 -11.02 29.77 -7.32
N GLY A 750 -10.86 30.05 -6.02
CA GLY A 750 -10.01 31.13 -5.54
C GLY A 750 -8.67 30.60 -5.08
N TRP A 751 -7.57 31.02 -5.70
CA TRP A 751 -6.22 30.67 -5.32
C TRP A 751 -5.42 31.90 -4.87
N TYR A 752 -4.63 31.73 -3.81
CA TYR A 752 -3.62 32.69 -3.42
C TYR A 752 -2.39 31.97 -2.87
N VAL A 753 -1.27 32.09 -3.56
CA VAL A 753 0.03 31.63 -3.09
C VAL A 753 0.89 32.82 -2.72
N PHE A 754 1.55 32.76 -1.58
CA PHE A 754 2.47 33.82 -1.13
C PHE A 754 3.58 33.25 -0.26
N PHE A 755 4.63 34.04 -0.11
CA PHE A 755 5.68 33.76 0.86
C PHE A 755 6.11 35.03 1.60
N ALA A 756 6.57 34.84 2.83
CA ALA A 756 7.02 35.91 3.72
C ALA A 756 8.30 35.47 4.45
N PRO A 757 9.22 36.43 4.76
CA PRO A 757 10.50 36.10 5.39
C PRO A 757 10.31 35.59 6.83
N LYS A 758 11.13 34.63 7.24
CA LYS A 758 11.22 34.14 8.61
C LYS A 758 11.85 35.21 9.53
N PRO A 759 11.56 35.21 10.85
CA PRO A 759 12.17 36.14 11.80
C PRO A 759 13.69 36.09 11.83
N ALA A 760 14.28 34.91 11.75
CA ALA A 760 15.73 34.67 11.75
C ALA A 760 16.49 35.18 10.51
N GLY A 761 15.78 35.73 9.51
CA GLY A 761 16.36 36.31 8.29
C GLY A 761 16.85 35.32 7.24
N THR A 762 16.76 34.01 7.50
CA THR A 762 17.16 32.95 6.56
C THR A 762 15.95 32.16 6.10
N GLY A 763 15.55 32.38 4.84
CA GLY A 763 14.44 31.68 4.21
C GLY A 763 13.06 32.28 4.47
N HIS A 764 12.04 31.65 3.91
CA HIS A 764 10.65 32.13 3.90
C HIS A 764 9.70 31.02 4.34
N ILE A 765 8.54 31.45 4.82
CA ILE A 765 7.37 30.61 4.95
C ILE A 765 6.50 30.82 3.71
N VAL A 766 6.15 29.76 3.07
CA VAL A 766 5.32 29.72 1.86
C VAL A 766 3.94 29.20 2.23
N VAL A 767 2.92 29.86 1.71
CA VAL A 767 1.52 29.52 1.95
C VAL A 767 0.78 29.46 0.64
N CYS A 768 -0.01 28.40 0.45
CA CYS A 768 -0.98 28.30 -0.65
C CYS A 768 -2.39 28.10 -0.07
N VAL A 769 -3.30 29.01 -0.40
CA VAL A 769 -4.72 28.94 -0.05
C VAL A 769 -5.52 28.65 -1.31
N ARG A 770 -6.41 27.63 -1.25
CA ARG A 770 -7.39 27.35 -2.29
C ARG A 770 -8.78 27.26 -1.69
N ILE A 771 -9.75 27.92 -2.33
CA ILE A 771 -11.18 27.80 -2.02
C ILE A 771 -11.89 27.43 -3.31
N GLU A 772 -12.51 26.26 -3.35
CA GLU A 772 -13.29 25.81 -4.51
C GLU A 772 -14.67 26.47 -4.53
N ASN A 773 -15.22 26.68 -5.71
CA ASN A 773 -16.50 27.38 -5.93
C ASN A 773 -16.56 28.76 -5.26
N ALA A 774 -15.46 29.49 -5.36
CA ALA A 774 -15.31 30.84 -4.85
C ALA A 774 -15.82 31.89 -5.86
N LYS A 775 -16.12 33.10 -5.38
CA LYS A 775 -16.41 34.24 -6.27
C LYS A 775 -15.15 34.67 -7.05
N GLY A 776 -13.97 34.22 -6.64
CA GLY A 776 -12.67 34.48 -7.24
C GLY A 776 -11.56 34.46 -6.20
N SER A 777 -10.35 34.84 -6.61
CA SER A 777 -9.16 34.87 -5.75
C SER A 777 -9.28 35.79 -4.52
N SER A 778 -10.19 36.75 -4.54
CA SER A 778 -10.41 37.69 -3.42
C SER A 778 -10.79 36.97 -2.12
N GLU A 779 -11.50 35.84 -2.18
CA GLU A 779 -11.87 35.06 -0.99
C GLU A 779 -10.62 34.38 -0.38
N ALA A 780 -9.74 33.81 -1.20
CA ALA A 780 -8.49 33.22 -0.73
C ALA A 780 -7.53 34.28 -0.13
N VAL A 781 -7.48 35.48 -0.71
CA VAL A 781 -6.73 36.62 -0.16
C VAL A 781 -7.32 37.08 1.18
N LYS A 782 -8.66 37.14 1.31
CA LYS A 782 -9.34 37.50 2.58
C LYS A 782 -9.03 36.49 3.67
N LEU A 783 -9.14 35.20 3.38
CA LEU A 783 -8.82 34.13 4.34
C LEU A 783 -7.35 34.20 4.79
N ALA A 784 -6.41 34.38 3.84
CA ALA A 784 -5.01 34.59 4.13
C ALA A 784 -4.76 35.80 5.04
N GLY A 785 -5.32 36.96 4.69
CA GLY A 785 -5.14 38.21 5.42
C GLY A 785 -5.84 38.27 6.77
N LYS A 786 -7.02 37.69 6.90
CA LYS A 786 -7.82 37.71 8.12
C LYS A 786 -7.34 36.66 9.16
N HIS A 787 -6.91 35.52 8.72
CA HIS A 787 -6.62 34.38 9.60
C HIS A 787 -5.17 33.86 9.52
N VAL A 788 -4.72 33.48 8.32
CA VAL A 788 -3.45 32.72 8.17
C VAL A 788 -2.26 33.58 8.56
N ILE A 789 -2.16 34.79 8.03
CA ILE A 789 -1.03 35.70 8.30
C ILE A 789 -0.97 36.09 9.77
N PRO A 790 -2.08 36.50 10.44
CA PRO A 790 -2.07 36.77 11.88
C PRO A 790 -1.60 35.59 12.73
N ILE A 791 -2.03 34.37 12.39
CA ILE A 791 -1.59 33.15 13.10
C ILE A 791 -0.08 32.92 12.93
N LEU A 792 0.44 33.10 11.70
CA LEU A 792 1.87 32.93 11.42
C LEU A 792 2.71 33.98 12.16
N LEU A 793 2.22 35.23 12.26
CA LEU A 793 2.86 36.29 13.06
C LEU A 793 2.85 35.98 14.55
N GLN A 794 1.69 35.63 15.10
CA GLN A 794 1.51 35.32 16.52
C GLN A 794 2.37 34.13 16.96
N ARG A 795 2.53 33.15 16.08
CA ARG A 795 3.35 31.96 16.34
C ARG A 795 4.83 32.12 16.00
N GLY A 796 5.25 33.29 15.51
CA GLY A 796 6.63 33.61 15.20
C GLY A 796 7.19 32.92 13.95
N TYR A 797 6.32 32.47 13.02
CA TYR A 797 6.76 31.87 11.77
C TYR A 797 7.25 32.89 10.74
N ILE A 798 6.66 34.08 10.72
CA ILE A 798 7.00 35.16 9.80
C ILE A 798 7.33 36.45 10.56
N LYS A 799 8.14 37.31 9.92
CA LYS A 799 8.56 38.60 10.48
C LYS A 799 7.51 39.66 10.15
N GLY A 800 7.03 40.37 11.17
CA GLY A 800 6.28 41.61 11.00
C GLY A 800 7.22 42.82 10.85
N PHE A 801 6.76 43.89 10.20
CA PHE A 801 7.44 45.18 10.26
C PHE A 801 7.21 45.83 11.63
N GLU A 802 8.27 46.30 12.27
CA GLU A 802 8.19 47.22 13.40
C GLU A 802 7.83 48.61 12.87
N GLY A 803 6.56 48.87 12.73
CA GLY A 803 6.01 50.19 12.46
C GLY A 803 5.38 50.77 13.73
N PRO A 804 5.16 52.09 13.84
CA PRO A 804 4.72 52.74 15.05
C PRO A 804 3.33 52.38 15.59
N ASN A 805 2.61 51.53 14.89
CA ASN A 805 1.30 51.04 15.33
C ASN A 805 1.30 49.54 15.58
N LYS A 806 1.52 49.14 16.85
CA LYS A 806 1.26 47.78 17.31
C LYS A 806 -0.22 47.44 17.09
N LEU A 807 -0.53 46.53 16.18
CA LEU A 807 -1.86 45.92 16.07
C LEU A 807 -2.26 45.35 17.45
N LYS A 808 -3.21 45.94 18.13
CA LYS A 808 -3.92 45.32 19.24
C LYS A 808 -4.78 44.18 18.65
N ILE A 809 -4.25 42.97 18.68
CA ILE A 809 -5.04 41.75 18.40
C ILE A 809 -5.97 41.60 19.62
N LYS A 810 -7.26 41.77 19.43
CA LYS A 810 -8.26 41.41 20.44
C LYS A 810 -8.26 39.88 20.53
N ASN A 811 -8.02 39.39 21.76
CA ASN A 811 -8.14 37.97 22.12
C ASN A 811 -9.54 37.41 21.82
#